data_c2da41f97ceb1f46486c59d1c3f52dde
#
_entry.id   c2da41f97ceb1f46486c59d1c3f52dde
#
_cell.length_a   1.000
_cell.length_b   1.000
_cell.length_c   1.000
_cell.angle_alpha   90.00
_cell.angle_beta   90.00
_cell.angle_gamma   90.00
#
_symmetry.space_group_name_H-M   'P 1'
#
loop_
_entity.id
_entity.type
_entity.pdbx_description
1 polymer ?
#
loop_
_entity_poly.entity_id
_entity_poly.type
_entity_poly.pdbx_seq_one_letter_code
_entity_poly.pdbx_strand_id
1 'polypeptide(L)'
;SSALIDEIDAVFKNNTARAGNGSAYGGVMYINHGKINTLAGTYENNQALSDKSNAAGGVIFNKNEISVIRADFNNNKALGKETGSQYSRSTSLGGAIYNNGTIDRIENSTFTGNIAKAVGAQGGAIYNYASYSTSGVINEIVNTSFFNNQAENTDSIAYDPAQGGAIYQGSGTLTIKAENGGVSEFTGNTVKQHDGTATSNAVYMAKDGKSSVDSVLKLEAAADGSIIFNDGIDGAEGYAITVTGDESGTVAFNNKISNAASVTSENVTLALGVSENGAADLAGVDLTINSGILDLQNDALQTVEVGTFASTAGTGLKIDANLATGESDRINAQAVAEGAEISLNNINILQNGRQDITVFAGGIAPRFANLDSFAAYTADYKYTFKSDTAGVLSTDTVESTLKGLNAAVSDESSVTKSYSLADERNVFGDLGELKGGKNAALTINGNDKVLSGVKEDGISSYAGMSIAAGQQTTVDNVASVEGFASDTGGFIKNSGVLNIHNSGLKNNTAETAGGAVWSDGTVNVLADNGKLSEFSGNTAGGISNAVYMASADSALNLTANGGTITFNDGIDGANGYAINIGGNDKGTVNFNRTVANAGLISISGAHVRLDREDRLNGSSLTLNGGALHFDNGSFNNGIAFKNLTGGSGELHIDIDTVLKTADEISAENLYGTVNVVARNTGVESSAVYAKSAGKEGIRFAEIANPGSGKFNILRVENSAYEWEAEATRLESGADEWSMHVKKSEDGQKPVVVAEAAGYMGLTAAGFEQTRGMIRNIEDKTAATMVYVGPCGGYYDNCYNREPLYNLWISPVYALSSVDAPVKFDADVYGFEAGGDLQQDAYNRLGLFVSYRHGEYDLDGKNDFYVVNTSGDIDIDSYIGGLYYRYTDRTLWAMTTVFAGVQNADLKTADGVKADSDAAQFGAAFSTGYAFMLSDSFAIEPRRTKLYPHRLGRYPRPLRQNRKLRHGVTV
;
A
#
# COMPACT_ATOMS: atom_id res chain seq x y z
N SER A 1 -25.40 -22.92 -12.04
CA SER A 1 -25.25 -21.87 -11.02
C SER A 1 -23.77 -21.71 -10.73
N SER A 2 -23.21 -20.55 -11.01
CA SER A 2 -21.85 -20.21 -10.63
C SER A 2 -21.81 -20.06 -9.10
N ALA A 3 -21.01 -20.87 -8.41
CA ALA A 3 -20.76 -20.70 -6.99
C ALA A 3 -19.97 -19.41 -6.75
N LEU A 4 -20.32 -18.66 -5.72
CA LEU A 4 -19.57 -17.50 -5.25
C LEU A 4 -19.00 -17.83 -3.88
N ILE A 5 -17.70 -17.59 -3.71
CA ILE A 5 -17.03 -17.60 -2.42
C ILE A 5 -16.56 -16.18 -2.16
N ASP A 6 -17.05 -15.55 -1.10
CA ASP A 6 -16.71 -14.17 -0.81
C ASP A 6 -15.26 -14.05 -0.34
N GLU A 7 -14.82 -14.95 0.54
CA GLU A 7 -13.47 -14.91 1.07
C GLU A 7 -12.96 -16.29 1.45
N ILE A 8 -11.67 -16.51 1.19
CA ILE A 8 -10.88 -17.59 1.78
C ILE A 8 -9.68 -16.91 2.43
N ASP A 9 -9.65 -16.88 3.76
CA ASP A 9 -8.49 -16.46 4.55
C ASP A 9 -8.08 -17.62 5.45
N ALA A 10 -6.99 -18.28 5.08
CA ALA A 10 -6.57 -19.49 5.76
C ALA A 10 -5.10 -19.85 5.52
N VAL A 11 -4.59 -20.73 6.37
CA VAL A 11 -3.24 -21.29 6.23
C VAL A 11 -3.34 -22.69 5.65
N PHE A 12 -2.82 -22.88 4.44
CA PHE A 12 -2.76 -24.15 3.75
C PHE A 12 -1.31 -24.65 3.69
N LYS A 13 -1.00 -25.73 4.39
CA LYS A 13 0.36 -26.27 4.45
C LYS A 13 0.41 -27.75 4.04
N ASN A 14 1.45 -28.08 3.26
CA ASN A 14 1.80 -29.46 2.89
C ASN A 14 0.68 -30.22 2.16
N ASN A 15 -0.21 -29.52 1.45
CA ASN A 15 -1.25 -30.18 0.67
C ASN A 15 -0.67 -30.69 -0.64
N THR A 16 -1.15 -31.85 -1.09
CA THR A 16 -0.66 -32.48 -2.32
C THR A 16 -1.80 -32.95 -3.21
N ALA A 17 -1.88 -32.41 -4.41
CA ALA A 17 -2.63 -33.00 -5.50
C ALA A 17 -1.72 -33.95 -6.28
N ARG A 18 -1.92 -35.28 -6.17
CA ARG A 18 -1.07 -36.28 -6.81
C ARG A 18 -1.82 -37.03 -7.90
N ALA A 19 -1.18 -37.14 -9.06
CA ALA A 19 -1.65 -37.97 -10.17
C ALA A 19 -0.59 -39.01 -10.57
N GLY A 20 -0.95 -40.33 -10.59
CA GLY A 20 -0.05 -41.41 -10.97
C GLY A 20 0.18 -41.50 -12.46
N ASN A 21 -0.89 -41.41 -13.28
CA ASN A 21 -0.83 -41.56 -14.75
C ASN A 21 -1.38 -40.35 -15.53
N GLY A 22 -1.93 -39.35 -14.87
CA GLY A 22 -2.50 -38.14 -15.48
C GLY A 22 -1.82 -36.88 -14.96
N SER A 23 -2.37 -35.73 -15.34
CA SER A 23 -1.88 -34.43 -14.87
C SER A 23 -2.39 -34.11 -13.47
N ALA A 24 -1.56 -33.44 -12.70
CA ALA A 24 -1.90 -32.95 -11.35
C ALA A 24 -2.16 -31.43 -11.41
N TYR A 25 -3.28 -30.99 -10.83
CA TYR A 25 -3.73 -29.60 -10.88
C TYR A 25 -4.10 -29.08 -9.50
N GLY A 26 -3.59 -27.91 -9.13
CA GLY A 26 -3.95 -27.20 -7.92
C GLY A 26 -3.69 -27.98 -6.63
N GLY A 27 -2.50 -27.86 -6.03
CA GLY A 27 -2.17 -28.58 -4.79
C GLY A 27 -3.14 -28.30 -3.64
N VAL A 28 -3.80 -27.13 -3.65
CA VAL A 28 -4.84 -26.72 -2.70
C VAL A 28 -6.19 -26.50 -3.41
N MET A 29 -6.20 -25.77 -4.53
CA MET A 29 -7.42 -25.33 -5.19
C MET A 29 -7.41 -25.61 -6.69
N TYR A 30 -8.54 -26.14 -7.17
CA TYR A 30 -8.88 -26.24 -8.58
C TYR A 30 -10.17 -25.45 -8.82
N ILE A 31 -10.08 -24.28 -9.45
CA ILE A 31 -11.22 -23.40 -9.71
C ILE A 31 -11.67 -23.62 -11.14
N ASN A 32 -12.70 -24.42 -11.33
CA ASN A 32 -13.22 -24.77 -12.66
C ASN A 32 -14.44 -23.93 -13.05
N HIS A 33 -15.29 -23.63 -12.07
CA HIS A 33 -16.49 -22.80 -12.21
C HIS A 33 -16.71 -22.04 -10.90
N GLY A 34 -17.24 -20.83 -11.00
CA GLY A 34 -17.50 -19.97 -9.84
C GLY A 34 -16.48 -18.84 -9.70
N LYS A 35 -16.71 -17.99 -8.74
CA LYS A 35 -15.89 -16.81 -8.46
C LYS A 35 -15.43 -16.83 -7.00
N ILE A 36 -14.19 -16.42 -6.78
CA ILE A 36 -13.66 -16.09 -5.44
C ILE A 36 -13.43 -14.59 -5.42
N ASN A 37 -14.06 -13.86 -4.49
CA ASN A 37 -13.86 -12.41 -4.39
C ASN A 37 -12.52 -12.09 -3.72
N THR A 38 -12.19 -12.74 -2.59
CA THR A 38 -10.92 -12.51 -1.90
C THR A 38 -10.25 -13.85 -1.56
N LEU A 39 -8.98 -13.94 -1.90
CA LEU A 39 -8.11 -15.05 -1.51
C LEU A 39 -6.95 -14.48 -0.69
N ALA A 40 -6.90 -14.81 0.58
CA ALA A 40 -5.90 -14.33 1.53
C ALA A 40 -5.22 -15.49 2.28
N GLY A 41 -4.28 -15.16 3.15
CA GLY A 41 -3.62 -16.11 4.04
C GLY A 41 -2.27 -16.64 3.55
N THR A 42 -1.85 -17.79 4.07
CA THR A 42 -0.52 -18.34 3.78
C THR A 42 -0.63 -19.72 3.13
N TYR A 43 0.08 -19.90 2.03
CA TYR A 43 0.15 -21.13 1.25
C TYR A 43 1.59 -21.64 1.26
N GLU A 44 1.88 -22.67 2.06
CA GLU A 44 3.24 -23.09 2.32
C GLU A 44 3.45 -24.58 2.00
N ASN A 45 4.52 -24.89 1.26
CA ASN A 45 4.93 -26.26 0.90
C ASN A 45 3.84 -27.10 0.23
N ASN A 46 2.89 -26.49 -0.47
CA ASN A 46 1.85 -27.21 -1.20
C ASN A 46 2.37 -27.66 -2.57
N GLN A 47 1.81 -28.73 -3.12
CA GLN A 47 2.32 -29.26 -4.38
C GLN A 47 1.27 -29.90 -5.28
N ALA A 48 1.42 -29.67 -6.58
CA ALA A 48 0.84 -30.49 -7.64
C ALA A 48 1.92 -31.46 -8.15
N LEU A 49 1.72 -32.77 -7.98
CA LEU A 49 2.71 -33.79 -8.32
C LEU A 49 2.13 -34.78 -9.34
N SER A 50 2.69 -34.83 -10.54
CA SER A 50 2.39 -35.84 -11.52
C SER A 50 3.54 -36.81 -11.68
N ASP A 51 3.26 -38.12 -11.62
CA ASP A 51 4.28 -39.17 -11.80
C ASP A 51 4.59 -39.44 -13.26
N LYS A 52 3.72 -39.04 -14.22
CA LYS A 52 3.89 -39.36 -15.65
C LYS A 52 3.38 -38.30 -16.62
N SER A 53 2.99 -37.15 -16.18
CA SER A 53 2.38 -36.12 -17.00
C SER A 53 2.61 -34.73 -16.42
N ASN A 54 1.80 -33.76 -16.79
CA ASN A 54 1.95 -32.36 -16.41
C ASN A 54 1.57 -32.11 -14.97
N ALA A 55 2.21 -31.11 -14.34
CA ALA A 55 1.80 -30.55 -13.06
C ALA A 55 1.54 -29.05 -13.24
N ALA A 56 0.46 -28.53 -12.67
CA ALA A 56 0.14 -27.12 -12.83
C ALA A 56 -0.51 -26.54 -11.57
N GLY A 57 0.01 -25.38 -11.16
CA GLY A 57 -0.43 -24.66 -9.96
C GLY A 57 -0.13 -25.46 -8.70
N GLY A 58 1.05 -25.30 -8.11
CA GLY A 58 1.39 -25.97 -6.84
C GLY A 58 0.39 -25.67 -5.73
N VAL A 59 -0.30 -24.53 -5.80
CA VAL A 59 -1.41 -24.13 -4.93
C VAL A 59 -2.70 -24.03 -5.71
N ILE A 60 -2.75 -23.14 -6.71
CA ILE A 60 -3.96 -22.76 -7.42
C ILE A 60 -3.88 -23.15 -8.90
N PHE A 61 -4.91 -23.85 -9.36
CA PHE A 61 -5.20 -24.01 -10.77
C PHE A 61 -6.50 -23.26 -11.08
N ASN A 62 -6.40 -22.08 -11.69
CA ASN A 62 -7.55 -21.22 -11.98
C ASN A 62 -8.00 -21.34 -13.43
N LYS A 63 -9.28 -21.61 -13.65
CA LYS A 63 -9.98 -21.57 -14.95
C LYS A 63 -11.14 -20.60 -14.99
N ASN A 64 -11.39 -19.87 -13.90
CA ASN A 64 -12.50 -18.97 -13.84
C ASN A 64 -12.11 -17.60 -13.25
N GLU A 65 -12.67 -17.17 -12.15
CA GLU A 65 -12.48 -15.80 -11.69
C GLU A 65 -12.03 -15.73 -10.22
N ILE A 66 -10.97 -14.97 -9.95
CA ILE A 66 -10.56 -14.53 -8.62
C ILE A 66 -10.45 -13.01 -8.69
N SER A 67 -11.20 -12.29 -7.85
CA SER A 67 -11.10 -10.84 -7.88
C SER A 67 -9.82 -10.33 -7.22
N VAL A 68 -9.50 -10.76 -6.01
CA VAL A 68 -8.31 -10.26 -5.30
C VAL A 68 -7.56 -11.40 -4.62
N ILE A 69 -6.23 -11.36 -4.75
CA ILE A 69 -5.30 -12.20 -4.00
C ILE A 69 -4.46 -11.29 -3.10
N ARG A 70 -4.44 -11.57 -1.77
CA ARG A 70 -3.61 -10.94 -0.75
C ARG A 70 -2.99 -12.02 0.13
N ALA A 71 -1.93 -12.66 -0.35
CA ALA A 71 -1.48 -13.90 0.26
C ALA A 71 0.03 -14.14 0.11
N ASP A 72 0.58 -14.95 1.01
CA ASP A 72 1.96 -15.41 0.95
C ASP A 72 2.04 -16.82 0.39
N PHE A 73 2.81 -16.99 -0.68
CA PHE A 73 3.04 -18.27 -1.34
C PHE A 73 4.47 -18.72 -1.14
N ASN A 74 4.68 -19.65 -0.19
CA ASN A 74 6.02 -20.05 0.24
C ASN A 74 6.35 -21.50 -0.14
N ASN A 75 7.42 -21.71 -0.90
CA ASN A 75 7.98 -23.03 -1.23
C ASN A 75 6.99 -24.01 -1.89
N ASN A 76 6.01 -23.50 -2.63
CA ASN A 76 5.04 -24.35 -3.31
C ASN A 76 5.61 -24.90 -4.63
N LYS A 77 5.12 -26.07 -5.07
CA LYS A 77 5.75 -26.79 -6.18
C LYS A 77 4.77 -27.35 -7.18
N ALA A 78 5.06 -27.16 -8.45
CA ALA A 78 4.51 -27.96 -9.54
C ALA A 78 5.61 -28.93 -10.03
N LEU A 79 5.39 -30.22 -9.88
CA LEU A 79 6.39 -31.25 -10.13
C LEU A 79 5.87 -32.29 -11.13
N GLY A 80 6.37 -32.25 -12.36
CA GLY A 80 6.14 -33.28 -13.38
C GLY A 80 7.34 -34.20 -13.47
N LYS A 81 7.14 -35.50 -13.30
CA LYS A 81 8.23 -36.48 -13.43
C LYS A 81 8.41 -36.94 -14.89
N GLU A 82 9.65 -37.28 -15.21
CA GLU A 82 9.99 -37.88 -16.49
C GLU A 82 9.34 -39.28 -16.67
N THR A 83 8.86 -39.53 -17.87
CA THR A 83 8.28 -40.84 -18.22
C THR A 83 9.26 -41.78 -18.88
N GLY A 84 10.51 -41.39 -19.09
CA GLY A 84 11.54 -42.22 -19.78
C GLY A 84 11.24 -42.54 -21.25
N SER A 85 10.24 -41.89 -21.85
CA SER A 85 9.84 -42.08 -23.23
C SER A 85 10.11 -40.81 -24.03
N GLN A 86 10.79 -40.93 -25.14
CA GLN A 86 11.11 -39.88 -26.11
C GLN A 86 9.87 -39.07 -26.62
N TYR A 87 8.66 -39.59 -26.37
CA TYR A 87 7.39 -39.03 -26.86
C TYR A 87 6.46 -38.50 -25.77
N SER A 88 6.80 -38.68 -24.52
CA SER A 88 5.93 -38.24 -23.38
C SER A 88 6.64 -37.17 -22.56
N ARG A 89 6.37 -35.91 -22.89
CA ARG A 89 6.95 -34.75 -22.24
C ARG A 89 6.06 -34.29 -21.08
N SER A 90 6.59 -34.21 -19.88
CA SER A 90 5.92 -33.58 -18.77
C SER A 90 6.22 -32.08 -18.76
N THR A 91 5.22 -31.28 -18.48
CA THR A 91 5.41 -29.83 -18.21
C THR A 91 5.03 -29.48 -16.79
N SER A 92 5.71 -28.53 -16.22
CA SER A 92 5.35 -27.94 -14.93
C SER A 92 5.13 -26.46 -15.09
N LEU A 93 3.93 -26.02 -14.72
CA LEU A 93 3.42 -24.70 -15.03
C LEU A 93 2.92 -23.99 -13.76
N GLY A 94 3.60 -22.93 -13.33
CA GLY A 94 3.25 -22.16 -12.13
C GLY A 94 3.52 -22.95 -10.84
N GLY A 95 4.67 -22.74 -10.20
CA GLY A 95 5.01 -23.38 -8.94
C GLY A 95 4.01 -23.09 -7.82
N ALA A 96 3.40 -21.91 -7.82
CA ALA A 96 2.28 -21.54 -6.97
C ALA A 96 0.96 -21.46 -7.76
N ILE A 97 0.88 -20.65 -8.80
CA ILE A 97 -0.37 -20.34 -9.52
C ILE A 97 -0.25 -20.71 -11.00
N TYR A 98 -1.20 -21.49 -11.49
CA TYR A 98 -1.53 -21.62 -12.91
C TYR A 98 -2.82 -20.88 -13.18
N ASN A 99 -2.78 -19.85 -14.04
CA ASN A 99 -3.94 -19.08 -14.42
C ASN A 99 -4.34 -19.29 -15.88
N ASN A 100 -5.55 -19.77 -16.11
CA ASN A 100 -6.25 -19.87 -17.40
C ASN A 100 -7.66 -19.25 -17.29
N GLY A 101 -7.89 -18.43 -16.29
CA GLY A 101 -9.09 -17.65 -16.05
C GLY A 101 -8.73 -16.20 -15.87
N THR A 102 -9.50 -15.49 -15.07
CA THR A 102 -9.25 -14.09 -14.72
C THR A 102 -8.82 -13.99 -13.27
N ILE A 103 -7.76 -13.25 -13.02
CA ILE A 103 -7.39 -12.73 -11.71
C ILE A 103 -7.40 -11.21 -11.85
N ASP A 104 -8.33 -10.53 -11.15
CA ASP A 104 -8.42 -9.09 -11.33
C ASP A 104 -7.24 -8.38 -10.68
N ARG A 105 -6.84 -8.79 -9.46
CA ARG A 105 -5.74 -8.14 -8.74
C ARG A 105 -4.98 -9.12 -7.85
N ILE A 106 -3.65 -9.07 -7.90
CA ILE A 106 -2.76 -9.66 -6.90
C ILE A 106 -2.10 -8.48 -6.20
N GLU A 107 -2.31 -8.33 -4.89
CA GLU A 107 -1.79 -7.16 -4.20
C GLU A 107 -1.24 -7.50 -2.82
N ASN A 108 -0.22 -6.73 -2.37
CA ASN A 108 0.38 -6.88 -1.05
C ASN A 108 0.71 -8.34 -0.72
N SER A 109 1.25 -9.05 -1.69
CA SER A 109 1.50 -10.50 -1.65
C SER A 109 2.98 -10.81 -1.79
N THR A 110 3.39 -12.00 -1.31
CA THR A 110 4.74 -12.48 -1.51
C THR A 110 4.76 -13.87 -2.15
N PHE A 111 5.70 -14.07 -3.07
CA PHE A 111 5.95 -15.36 -3.70
C PHE A 111 7.40 -15.76 -3.46
N THR A 112 7.65 -16.67 -2.53
CA THR A 112 9.00 -17.03 -2.10
C THR A 112 9.29 -18.50 -2.33
N GLY A 113 10.38 -18.80 -3.05
CA GLY A 113 10.89 -20.16 -3.20
C GLY A 113 9.97 -21.13 -3.94
N ASN A 114 9.01 -20.64 -4.74
CA ASN A 114 8.11 -21.51 -5.49
C ASN A 114 8.82 -22.11 -6.70
N ILE A 115 8.51 -23.38 -7.03
CA ILE A 115 9.25 -24.14 -8.03
C ILE A 115 8.32 -24.81 -9.02
N ALA A 116 8.55 -24.56 -10.32
CA ALA A 116 8.05 -25.38 -11.42
C ALA A 116 9.20 -26.27 -11.94
N LYS A 117 9.04 -27.62 -11.91
CA LYS A 117 10.12 -28.54 -12.27
C LYS A 117 9.61 -29.72 -13.10
N ALA A 118 10.09 -29.82 -14.36
CA ALA A 118 9.78 -30.92 -15.29
C ALA A 118 10.71 -30.84 -16.50
N VAL A 119 10.41 -31.62 -17.55
CA VAL A 119 11.06 -31.55 -18.88
C VAL A 119 10.86 -30.15 -19.50
N GLY A 120 9.66 -29.56 -19.34
CA GLY A 120 9.38 -28.17 -19.66
C GLY A 120 8.85 -27.46 -18.44
N ALA A 121 9.50 -26.39 -17.97
CA ALA A 121 9.14 -25.69 -16.77
C ALA A 121 8.92 -24.20 -17.06
N GLN A 122 7.76 -23.66 -16.67
CA GLN A 122 7.41 -22.26 -16.93
C GLN A 122 6.71 -21.63 -15.72
N GLY A 123 7.15 -20.41 -15.38
CA GLY A 123 6.62 -19.68 -14.23
C GLY A 123 6.93 -20.36 -12.90
N GLY A 124 8.12 -20.11 -12.32
CA GLY A 124 8.50 -20.66 -11.02
C GLY A 124 7.47 -20.37 -9.94
N ALA A 125 6.88 -19.19 -9.95
CA ALA A 125 5.74 -18.81 -9.11
C ALA A 125 4.42 -18.83 -9.88
N ILE A 126 4.31 -18.03 -10.95
CA ILE A 126 3.06 -17.82 -11.70
C ILE A 126 3.24 -18.19 -13.16
N TYR A 127 2.33 -19.02 -13.66
CA TYR A 127 2.15 -19.25 -15.08
C TYR A 127 0.81 -18.67 -15.54
N ASN A 128 0.85 -17.64 -16.37
CA ASN A 128 -0.33 -17.06 -16.98
C ASN A 128 -0.50 -17.59 -18.40
N TYR A 129 -1.50 -18.40 -18.59
CA TYR A 129 -1.71 -19.21 -19.81
C TYR A 129 -2.14 -18.37 -21.01
N ALA A 130 -1.72 -18.75 -22.21
CA ALA A 130 -2.31 -18.26 -23.45
C ALA A 130 -2.48 -19.39 -24.47
N SER A 131 -3.60 -19.41 -25.16
CA SER A 131 -3.85 -20.26 -26.31
C SER A 131 -4.79 -19.59 -27.31
N TYR A 132 -5.01 -20.21 -28.46
CA TYR A 132 -5.85 -19.72 -29.58
C TYR A 132 -7.29 -19.33 -29.19
N SER A 133 -7.85 -19.87 -28.11
CA SER A 133 -9.27 -19.75 -27.80
C SER A 133 -9.52 -19.23 -26.38
N THR A 134 -8.53 -19.33 -25.49
CA THR A 134 -8.64 -18.89 -24.09
C THR A 134 -7.29 -18.36 -23.63
N SER A 135 -7.30 -17.22 -22.96
CA SER A 135 -6.10 -16.65 -22.34
C SER A 135 -6.40 -16.37 -20.88
N GLY A 136 -5.49 -16.77 -20.02
CA GLY A 136 -5.49 -16.32 -18.64
C GLY A 136 -5.24 -14.81 -18.60
N VAL A 137 -5.98 -14.10 -17.79
CA VAL A 137 -5.84 -12.67 -17.59
C VAL A 137 -5.46 -12.43 -16.14
N ILE A 138 -4.38 -11.68 -15.92
CA ILE A 138 -4.07 -11.03 -14.64
C ILE A 138 -4.09 -9.54 -14.95
N ASN A 139 -5.11 -8.83 -14.45
CA ASN A 139 -5.27 -7.42 -14.80
C ASN A 139 -4.16 -6.58 -14.19
N GLU A 140 -3.81 -6.82 -12.89
CA GLU A 140 -2.70 -6.12 -12.26
C GLU A 140 -2.08 -6.91 -11.10
N ILE A 141 -0.79 -6.69 -10.91
CA ILE A 141 0.00 -7.14 -9.75
C ILE A 141 0.51 -5.89 -9.04
N VAL A 142 0.16 -5.69 -7.77
CA VAL A 142 0.39 -4.41 -7.06
C VAL A 142 1.12 -4.65 -5.74
N ASN A 143 2.19 -3.89 -5.48
CA ASN A 143 2.95 -3.97 -4.23
C ASN A 143 3.27 -5.41 -3.83
N THR A 144 3.68 -6.22 -4.79
CA THR A 144 3.84 -7.68 -4.66
C THR A 144 5.24 -8.10 -5.06
N SER A 145 5.90 -8.88 -4.21
CA SER A 145 7.31 -9.23 -4.40
C SER A 145 7.52 -10.72 -4.67
N PHE A 146 8.57 -11.03 -5.43
CA PHE A 146 8.92 -12.37 -5.89
C PHE A 146 10.37 -12.71 -5.55
N PHE A 147 10.58 -13.65 -4.63
CA PHE A 147 11.89 -14.00 -4.11
C PHE A 147 12.26 -15.47 -4.35
N ASN A 148 13.41 -15.71 -4.97
CA ASN A 148 14.00 -17.05 -5.11
C ASN A 148 13.08 -18.09 -5.75
N ASN A 149 12.18 -17.67 -6.66
CA ASN A 149 11.34 -18.62 -7.40
C ASN A 149 12.12 -19.23 -8.57
N GLN A 150 11.77 -20.45 -8.95
CA GLN A 150 12.56 -21.19 -9.94
C GLN A 150 11.71 -21.98 -10.93
N ALA A 151 12.02 -21.83 -12.22
CA ALA A 151 11.62 -22.77 -13.25
C ALA A 151 12.81 -23.69 -13.59
N GLU A 152 12.70 -25.00 -13.37
CA GLU A 152 13.80 -25.97 -13.56
C GLU A 152 13.46 -27.02 -14.62
N ASN A 153 14.24 -27.05 -15.69
CA ASN A 153 14.19 -28.10 -16.73
C ASN A 153 15.06 -29.30 -16.33
N THR A 154 14.51 -30.50 -16.46
CA THR A 154 15.17 -31.73 -16.03
C THR A 154 15.70 -32.59 -17.20
N ASP A 155 15.44 -32.24 -18.48
CA ASP A 155 15.83 -33.03 -19.64
C ASP A 155 16.70 -32.26 -20.65
N SER A 156 17.55 -33.00 -21.34
CA SER A 156 18.49 -32.53 -22.37
C SER A 156 17.85 -32.15 -23.72
N ILE A 157 16.56 -32.37 -23.91
CA ILE A 157 15.88 -32.04 -25.16
C ILE A 157 15.58 -30.55 -25.23
N ALA A 158 16.36 -29.85 -26.03
CA ALA A 158 16.38 -28.37 -26.14
C ALA A 158 15.09 -27.70 -26.70
N TYR A 159 13.99 -28.42 -26.81
CA TYR A 159 12.77 -27.91 -27.43
C TYR A 159 11.84 -27.13 -26.43
N ASP A 160 11.97 -27.37 -25.14
CA ASP A 160 11.15 -26.73 -24.11
C ASP A 160 12.05 -26.18 -22.96
N PRO A 161 12.74 -25.06 -23.16
CA PRO A 161 13.61 -24.48 -22.13
C PRO A 161 12.81 -24.05 -20.89
N ALA A 162 13.46 -23.99 -19.72
CA ALA A 162 12.90 -23.34 -18.57
C ALA A 162 12.75 -21.84 -18.83
N GLN A 163 11.61 -21.23 -18.44
CA GLN A 163 11.27 -19.84 -18.72
C GLN A 163 10.47 -19.22 -17.58
N GLY A 164 10.76 -17.94 -17.25
CA GLY A 164 10.07 -17.21 -16.20
C GLY A 164 10.34 -17.77 -14.81
N GLY A 165 11.47 -17.41 -14.20
CA GLY A 165 11.84 -17.86 -12.86
C GLY A 165 10.78 -17.50 -11.82
N ALA A 166 10.19 -16.31 -11.92
CA ALA A 166 9.01 -15.94 -11.15
C ALA A 166 7.74 -16.06 -11.99
N ILE A 167 7.62 -15.30 -13.09
CA ILE A 167 6.40 -15.19 -13.88
C ILE A 167 6.65 -15.61 -15.35
N TYR A 168 5.78 -16.45 -15.86
CA TYR A 168 5.64 -16.68 -17.29
C TYR A 168 4.33 -16.06 -17.77
N GLN A 169 4.41 -15.07 -18.65
CA GLN A 169 3.26 -14.46 -19.31
C GLN A 169 3.09 -15.04 -20.71
N GLY A 170 2.01 -15.74 -20.95
CA GLY A 170 1.77 -16.46 -22.19
C GLY A 170 1.55 -15.56 -23.41
N SER A 171 0.84 -14.46 -23.27
CA SER A 171 0.65 -13.41 -24.29
C SER A 171 -0.08 -12.20 -23.69
N GLY A 172 -0.15 -11.10 -24.46
CA GLY A 172 -0.87 -9.88 -24.06
C GLY A 172 -0.12 -9.04 -23.03
N THR A 173 -0.85 -8.29 -22.23
CA THR A 173 -0.29 -7.34 -21.28
C THR A 173 -0.15 -7.97 -19.90
N LEU A 174 1.02 -7.83 -19.29
CA LEU A 174 1.26 -8.03 -17.85
C LEU A 174 1.45 -6.65 -17.21
N THR A 175 0.59 -6.28 -16.29
CA THR A 175 0.70 -5.01 -15.56
C THR A 175 1.22 -5.25 -14.14
N ILE A 176 2.32 -4.61 -13.79
CA ILE A 176 2.90 -4.61 -12.45
C ILE A 176 2.91 -3.16 -11.95
N LYS A 177 2.44 -2.96 -10.72
CA LYS A 177 2.34 -1.64 -10.11
C LYS A 177 3.03 -1.59 -8.75
N ALA A 178 3.47 -0.39 -8.40
CA ALA A 178 3.85 -0.03 -7.04
C ALA A 178 3.26 1.35 -6.74
N GLU A 179 2.53 1.46 -5.65
CA GLU A 179 1.80 2.67 -5.30
C GLU A 179 1.82 2.92 -3.78
N ASN A 180 1.70 4.19 -3.37
CA ASN A 180 1.62 4.58 -1.96
C ASN A 180 2.80 4.12 -1.11
N GLY A 181 4.02 4.28 -1.61
CA GLY A 181 5.24 3.82 -0.97
C GLY A 181 5.45 2.30 -0.97
N GLY A 182 4.58 1.57 -1.67
CA GLY A 182 4.70 0.12 -1.81
C GLY A 182 5.84 -0.30 -2.74
N VAL A 183 6.27 -1.56 -2.60
CA VAL A 183 7.37 -2.12 -3.39
C VAL A 183 6.93 -3.39 -4.09
N SER A 184 7.27 -3.49 -5.39
CA SER A 184 7.23 -4.73 -6.15
C SER A 184 8.65 -5.13 -6.53
N GLU A 185 9.21 -6.15 -5.85
CA GLU A 185 10.62 -6.53 -6.00
C GLU A 185 10.76 -7.94 -6.56
N PHE A 186 11.73 -8.11 -7.47
CA PHE A 186 12.08 -9.38 -8.08
C PHE A 186 13.55 -9.68 -7.81
N THR A 187 13.82 -10.65 -6.91
CA THR A 187 15.18 -10.96 -6.47
C THR A 187 15.41 -12.45 -6.33
N GLY A 188 16.49 -12.93 -6.93
CA GLY A 188 16.92 -14.33 -6.84
C GLY A 188 16.08 -15.30 -7.66
N ASN A 189 15.19 -14.81 -8.54
CA ASN A 189 14.38 -15.67 -9.40
C ASN A 189 15.22 -16.20 -10.55
N THR A 190 15.13 -17.51 -10.78
CA THR A 190 16.02 -18.19 -11.72
C THR A 190 15.30 -19.15 -12.67
N VAL A 191 15.83 -19.24 -13.87
CA VAL A 191 15.59 -20.41 -14.74
C VAL A 191 16.81 -21.31 -14.70
N LYS A 192 16.58 -22.60 -14.48
CA LYS A 192 17.65 -23.59 -14.44
C LYS A 192 17.44 -24.59 -15.55
N GLN A 193 18.43 -24.68 -16.43
CA GLN A 193 18.42 -25.62 -17.54
C GLN A 193 18.92 -26.99 -17.09
N HIS A 194 18.66 -28.02 -17.91
CA HIS A 194 18.99 -29.41 -17.60
C HIS A 194 20.51 -29.66 -17.36
N ASP A 195 21.38 -28.88 -18.00
CA ASP A 195 22.85 -28.95 -17.81
C ASP A 195 23.32 -28.39 -16.47
N GLY A 196 22.38 -27.90 -15.67
CA GLY A 196 22.65 -27.28 -14.37
C GLY A 196 22.89 -25.77 -14.45
N THR A 197 22.96 -25.19 -15.65
CA THR A 197 23.11 -23.74 -15.81
C THR A 197 21.89 -23.03 -15.27
N ALA A 198 22.09 -22.13 -14.34
CA ALA A 198 21.06 -21.27 -13.76
C ALA A 198 21.32 -19.84 -14.22
N THR A 199 20.28 -19.17 -14.73
CA THR A 199 20.32 -17.77 -15.12
C THR A 199 19.25 -16.99 -14.38
N SER A 200 19.57 -15.75 -14.02
CA SER A 200 18.61 -14.82 -13.42
C SER A 200 17.52 -14.51 -14.43
N ASN A 201 16.27 -14.69 -14.02
CA ASN A 201 15.12 -14.43 -14.86
C ASN A 201 13.87 -14.21 -13.99
N ALA A 202 13.40 -13.00 -13.90
CA ALA A 202 12.17 -12.68 -13.17
C ALA A 202 10.93 -13.01 -13.98
N VAL A 203 10.83 -12.42 -15.17
CA VAL A 203 9.66 -12.48 -16.05
C VAL A 203 10.05 -12.96 -17.42
N TYR A 204 9.25 -13.85 -17.99
CA TYR A 204 9.34 -14.24 -19.39
C TYR A 204 8.06 -13.83 -20.12
N MET A 205 8.20 -12.95 -21.13
CA MET A 205 7.10 -12.47 -21.97
C MET A 205 7.00 -13.33 -23.24
N ALA A 206 6.11 -14.29 -23.26
CA ALA A 206 5.93 -15.17 -24.41
C ALA A 206 5.10 -14.49 -25.52
N LYS A 207 5.21 -15.01 -26.74
CA LYS A 207 4.42 -14.60 -27.90
C LYS A 207 3.56 -15.77 -28.37
N ASP A 208 2.27 -15.56 -28.45
CA ASP A 208 1.39 -16.50 -29.10
C ASP A 208 1.70 -16.49 -30.62
N GLY A 209 2.11 -17.62 -31.17
CA GLY A 209 2.56 -17.75 -32.57
C GLY A 209 1.52 -17.33 -33.64
N LYS A 210 0.36 -16.80 -33.25
CA LYS A 210 -0.70 -16.31 -34.12
C LYS A 210 -1.30 -14.96 -33.72
N SER A 211 -0.93 -14.37 -32.61
CA SER A 211 -1.35 -13.02 -32.27
C SER A 211 -0.51 -12.03 -33.07
N SER A 212 -1.16 -11.09 -33.76
CA SER A 212 -0.52 -9.93 -34.36
C SER A 212 -0.21 -8.85 -33.29
N VAL A 213 -0.54 -9.11 -32.02
CA VAL A 213 -0.31 -8.20 -30.91
C VAL A 213 0.92 -8.66 -30.16
N ASP A 214 1.94 -7.80 -30.10
CA ASP A 214 3.13 -8.08 -29.33
C ASP A 214 2.80 -8.04 -27.82
N SER A 215 3.47 -8.90 -27.05
CA SER A 215 3.31 -8.89 -25.60
C SER A 215 3.89 -7.60 -24.99
N VAL A 216 3.23 -7.07 -23.96
CA VAL A 216 3.62 -5.84 -23.30
C VAL A 216 3.78 -6.08 -21.79
N LEU A 217 4.94 -5.75 -21.27
CA LEU A 217 5.15 -5.61 -19.83
C LEU A 217 4.91 -4.14 -19.46
N LYS A 218 3.86 -3.88 -18.70
CA LYS A 218 3.49 -2.56 -18.23
C LYS A 218 3.87 -2.39 -16.77
N LEU A 219 4.72 -1.43 -16.47
CA LEU A 219 5.20 -1.10 -15.13
C LEU A 219 4.69 0.30 -14.75
N GLU A 220 3.97 0.40 -13.64
CA GLU A 220 3.41 1.66 -13.16
C GLU A 220 3.88 1.92 -11.72
N ALA A 221 4.73 2.92 -11.52
CA ALA A 221 5.20 3.33 -10.19
C ALA A 221 4.73 4.76 -9.88
N ALA A 222 3.93 4.92 -8.82
CA ALA A 222 3.34 6.21 -8.44
C ALA A 222 3.26 6.36 -6.92
N ALA A 223 3.14 7.60 -6.45
CA ALA A 223 3.02 7.94 -5.04
C ALA A 223 4.13 7.26 -4.20
N ASP A 224 5.39 7.54 -4.54
CA ASP A 224 6.61 6.98 -3.95
C ASP A 224 6.75 5.45 -4.07
N GLY A 225 5.98 4.81 -4.93
CA GLY A 225 6.07 3.39 -5.21
C GLY A 225 7.35 3.01 -5.97
N SER A 226 7.86 1.80 -5.73
CA SER A 226 9.09 1.30 -6.35
C SER A 226 8.91 -0.08 -6.96
N ILE A 227 9.29 -0.23 -8.24
CA ILE A 227 9.37 -1.53 -8.91
C ILE A 227 10.84 -1.84 -9.17
N ILE A 228 11.34 -2.95 -8.62
CA ILE A 228 12.77 -3.28 -8.64
C ILE A 228 12.99 -4.66 -9.25
N PHE A 229 13.69 -4.70 -10.36
CA PHE A 229 14.16 -5.94 -10.98
C PHE A 229 15.66 -6.13 -10.71
N ASN A 230 15.98 -6.92 -9.68
CA ASN A 230 17.34 -7.41 -9.45
C ASN A 230 17.63 -8.65 -10.32
N ASP A 231 16.63 -9.19 -10.97
CA ASP A 231 16.69 -10.31 -11.89
C ASP A 231 16.47 -9.85 -13.34
N GLY A 232 16.94 -10.66 -14.29
CA GLY A 232 16.75 -10.41 -15.71
C GLY A 232 15.29 -10.51 -16.15
N ILE A 233 14.96 -9.82 -17.23
CA ILE A 233 13.68 -9.92 -17.94
C ILE A 233 13.97 -10.48 -19.33
N ASP A 234 13.18 -11.46 -19.77
CA ASP A 234 13.35 -12.10 -21.07
C ASP A 234 11.99 -12.34 -21.75
N GLY A 235 12.00 -12.76 -22.98
CA GLY A 235 10.76 -13.08 -23.70
C GLY A 235 11.00 -13.55 -25.12
N ALA A 236 9.91 -13.76 -25.85
CA ALA A 236 9.95 -13.91 -27.30
C ALA A 236 10.36 -12.58 -27.93
N GLU A 237 11.11 -12.67 -29.04
CA GLU A 237 11.60 -11.48 -29.73
C GLU A 237 10.45 -10.49 -30.05
N GLY A 238 10.64 -9.22 -29.69
CA GLY A 238 9.78 -8.12 -30.07
C GLY A 238 8.74 -7.69 -29.03
N TYR A 239 8.74 -8.21 -27.77
CA TYR A 239 7.87 -7.67 -26.74
C TYR A 239 8.29 -6.25 -26.35
N ALA A 240 7.34 -5.46 -25.80
CA ALA A 240 7.59 -4.10 -25.36
C ALA A 240 7.51 -3.98 -23.84
N ILE A 241 8.31 -3.08 -23.26
CA ILE A 241 8.21 -2.66 -21.87
C ILE A 241 7.75 -1.21 -21.84
N THR A 242 6.66 -0.93 -21.14
CA THR A 242 6.15 0.42 -20.91
C THR A 242 6.27 0.74 -19.43
N VAL A 243 6.95 1.82 -19.11
CA VAL A 243 7.19 2.30 -17.74
C VAL A 243 6.49 3.64 -17.58
N THR A 244 5.56 3.72 -16.63
CA THR A 244 4.80 4.95 -16.38
C THR A 244 4.68 5.21 -14.89
N GLY A 245 4.39 6.44 -14.50
CA GLY A 245 4.18 6.76 -13.10
C GLY A 245 3.82 8.22 -12.88
N ASP A 246 4.21 8.70 -11.73
CA ASP A 246 4.31 10.12 -11.40
C ASP A 246 5.78 10.45 -11.09
N GLU A 247 6.11 11.68 -10.90
CA GLU A 247 7.50 12.10 -10.69
C GLU A 247 8.14 11.49 -9.43
N SER A 248 7.36 10.93 -8.50
CA SER A 248 7.85 10.33 -7.26
C SER A 248 8.13 8.82 -7.37
N GLY A 249 7.54 8.14 -8.36
CA GLY A 249 7.70 6.72 -8.58
C GLY A 249 9.06 6.35 -9.17
N THR A 250 9.54 5.13 -8.85
CA THR A 250 10.81 4.61 -9.38
C THR A 250 10.63 3.21 -9.96
N VAL A 251 11.20 2.98 -11.15
CA VAL A 251 11.38 1.64 -11.72
C VAL A 251 12.86 1.40 -11.95
N ALA A 252 13.39 0.36 -11.34
CA ALA A 252 14.82 0.01 -11.42
C ALA A 252 15.03 -1.31 -12.16
N PHE A 253 15.91 -1.30 -13.15
CA PHE A 253 16.45 -2.49 -13.79
C PHE A 253 17.91 -2.66 -13.42
N ASN A 254 18.20 -3.67 -12.61
CA ASN A 254 19.54 -3.98 -12.11
C ASN A 254 20.14 -5.22 -12.82
N ASN A 255 19.53 -5.69 -13.89
CA ASN A 255 19.99 -6.85 -14.62
C ASN A 255 19.62 -6.74 -16.11
N LYS A 256 19.94 -7.79 -16.89
CA LYS A 256 19.76 -7.83 -18.33
C LYS A 256 18.28 -7.86 -18.74
N ILE A 257 17.95 -7.09 -19.78
CA ILE A 257 16.70 -7.18 -20.52
C ILE A 257 17.02 -7.79 -21.89
N SER A 258 16.45 -8.97 -22.19
CA SER A 258 16.73 -9.71 -23.42
C SER A 258 15.49 -9.77 -24.32
N ASN A 259 15.71 -9.68 -25.63
CA ASN A 259 14.70 -9.88 -26.67
C ASN A 259 13.52 -8.87 -26.67
N ALA A 260 13.55 -7.83 -25.81
CA ALA A 260 12.58 -6.75 -25.91
C ALA A 260 12.82 -5.90 -27.17
N ALA A 261 11.76 -5.44 -27.81
CA ALA A 261 11.88 -4.46 -28.89
C ALA A 261 12.17 -3.06 -28.34
N SER A 262 11.50 -2.69 -27.26
CA SER A 262 11.61 -1.34 -26.69
C SER A 262 11.33 -1.29 -25.19
N VAL A 263 11.95 -0.31 -24.54
CA VAL A 263 11.58 0.22 -23.22
C VAL A 263 11.16 1.67 -23.42
N THR A 264 9.92 2.01 -23.05
CA THR A 264 9.40 3.38 -23.10
C THR A 264 9.06 3.85 -21.71
N SER A 265 9.58 5.01 -21.28
CA SER A 265 9.38 5.58 -19.96
C SER A 265 8.71 6.96 -20.02
N GLU A 266 7.78 7.21 -19.10
CA GLU A 266 7.04 8.46 -18.99
C GLU A 266 6.67 8.79 -17.54
N ASN A 267 6.99 10.01 -17.08
CA ASN A 267 6.66 10.57 -15.76
C ASN A 267 7.10 9.71 -14.55
N VAL A 268 8.29 9.14 -14.62
CA VAL A 268 8.82 8.25 -13.59
C VAL A 268 10.34 8.34 -13.57
N THR A 269 10.97 7.97 -12.45
CA THR A 269 12.40 7.72 -12.44
C THR A 269 12.67 6.30 -12.94
N LEU A 270 13.33 6.19 -14.10
CA LEU A 270 13.86 4.94 -14.62
C LEU A 270 15.33 4.81 -14.20
N ALA A 271 15.61 3.94 -13.24
CA ALA A 271 16.94 3.66 -12.75
C ALA A 271 17.56 2.44 -13.46
N LEU A 272 18.78 2.57 -13.92
CA LEU A 272 19.55 1.49 -14.54
C LEU A 272 20.80 1.21 -13.67
N GLY A 273 20.73 0.14 -12.89
CA GLY A 273 21.78 -0.23 -11.94
C GLY A 273 22.93 -1.04 -12.53
N VAL A 274 23.94 -1.28 -11.71
CA VAL A 274 25.01 -2.24 -12.01
C VAL A 274 24.59 -3.59 -11.47
N SER A 275 24.55 -4.62 -12.34
CA SER A 275 24.32 -5.99 -11.92
C SER A 275 25.62 -6.62 -11.41
N GLU A 276 25.51 -7.69 -10.61
CA GLU A 276 26.69 -8.49 -10.19
C GLU A 276 27.51 -9.04 -11.38
N ASN A 277 26.91 -9.09 -12.58
CA ASN A 277 27.50 -9.58 -13.83
C ASN A 277 27.84 -8.46 -14.84
N GLY A 278 27.81 -7.19 -14.45
CA GLY A 278 28.03 -6.02 -15.32
C GLY A 278 26.88 -5.02 -15.27
N ALA A 279 26.97 -3.97 -16.08
CA ALA A 279 25.94 -2.93 -16.18
C ALA A 279 24.60 -3.51 -16.65
N ALA A 280 23.50 -2.80 -16.37
CA ALA A 280 22.20 -3.09 -16.98
C ALA A 280 22.36 -3.19 -18.50
N ASP A 281 22.02 -4.36 -19.07
CA ASP A 281 22.26 -4.66 -20.48
C ASP A 281 20.93 -4.62 -21.23
N LEU A 282 20.77 -3.59 -22.07
CA LEU A 282 19.65 -3.40 -22.98
C LEU A 282 20.16 -3.49 -24.45
N ALA A 283 21.19 -4.26 -24.72
CA ALA A 283 21.77 -4.36 -26.05
C ALA A 283 20.73 -4.77 -27.10
N GLY A 284 20.55 -3.92 -28.13
CA GLY A 284 19.54 -4.10 -29.18
C GLY A 284 18.09 -3.73 -28.81
N VAL A 285 17.85 -3.26 -27.58
CA VAL A 285 16.53 -2.77 -27.11
C VAL A 285 16.46 -1.25 -27.34
N ASP A 286 15.40 -0.77 -27.98
CA ASP A 286 15.18 0.67 -28.15
C ASP A 286 14.74 1.29 -26.83
N LEU A 287 15.40 2.35 -26.38
CA LEU A 287 15.11 3.07 -25.15
C LEU A 287 14.54 4.45 -25.47
N THR A 288 13.28 4.68 -25.08
CA THR A 288 12.60 5.98 -25.26
C THR A 288 12.20 6.54 -23.91
N ILE A 289 12.62 7.77 -23.62
CA ILE A 289 12.25 8.50 -22.40
C ILE A 289 11.42 9.72 -22.83
N ASN A 290 10.11 9.66 -22.65
CA ASN A 290 9.20 10.74 -23.01
C ASN A 290 9.20 11.88 -21.97
N SER A 291 9.36 11.51 -20.68
CA SER A 291 9.47 12.45 -19.55
C SER A 291 9.94 11.70 -18.30
N GLY A 292 10.26 12.44 -17.23
CA GLY A 292 10.79 11.89 -15.98
C GLY A 292 12.33 11.88 -15.96
N ILE A 293 12.92 10.95 -15.25
CA ILE A 293 14.36 10.89 -15.02
C ILE A 293 14.91 9.54 -15.49
N LEU A 294 15.99 9.59 -16.26
CA LEU A 294 16.87 8.46 -16.47
C LEU A 294 18.01 8.54 -15.45
N ASP A 295 18.04 7.61 -14.51
CA ASP A 295 18.99 7.59 -13.39
C ASP A 295 19.98 6.44 -13.55
N LEU A 296 21.26 6.79 -13.73
CA LEU A 296 22.40 5.85 -13.81
C LEU A 296 23.26 5.90 -12.55
N GLN A 297 22.95 6.78 -11.58
CA GLN A 297 23.76 6.99 -10.38
C GLN A 297 23.66 5.81 -9.41
N ASN A 298 24.81 5.23 -9.10
CA ASN A 298 24.95 4.11 -8.17
C ASN A 298 26.35 4.06 -7.53
N ASP A 299 27.09 5.18 -7.56
CA ASP A 299 28.48 5.33 -7.11
C ASP A 299 29.50 4.46 -7.88
N ALA A 300 29.11 3.95 -9.05
CA ALA A 300 29.98 3.16 -9.92
C ALA A 300 29.81 3.55 -11.39
N LEU A 301 30.90 3.64 -12.09
CA LEU A 301 30.90 3.98 -13.52
C LEU A 301 30.45 2.79 -14.35
N GLN A 302 29.46 2.98 -15.19
CA GLN A 302 28.87 1.92 -16.00
C GLN A 302 28.66 2.34 -17.46
N THR A 303 28.48 1.36 -18.33
CA THR A 303 28.05 1.58 -19.72
C THR A 303 26.78 0.80 -19.97
N VAL A 304 25.73 1.48 -20.38
CA VAL A 304 24.45 0.85 -20.77
C VAL A 304 24.39 0.77 -22.29
N GLU A 305 24.32 -0.44 -22.81
CA GLU A 305 24.13 -0.71 -24.23
C GLU A 305 22.65 -0.60 -24.58
N VAL A 306 22.29 0.14 -25.64
CA VAL A 306 20.90 0.25 -26.12
C VAL A 306 20.82 0.18 -27.65
N GLY A 307 19.67 -0.17 -28.20
CA GLY A 307 19.39 -0.06 -29.64
C GLY A 307 19.28 1.39 -30.05
N THR A 308 18.09 1.91 -30.33
CA THR A 308 17.86 3.33 -30.57
C THR A 308 17.58 4.05 -29.26
N PHE A 309 18.27 5.16 -29.03
CA PHE A 309 17.94 6.07 -27.92
C PHE A 309 17.07 7.23 -28.40
N ALA A 310 15.96 7.47 -27.71
CA ALA A 310 15.08 8.61 -27.94
C ALA A 310 14.71 9.29 -26.61
N SER A 311 14.67 10.62 -26.61
CA SER A 311 14.27 11.41 -25.44
C SER A 311 13.70 12.76 -25.83
N THR A 312 13.04 13.44 -24.89
CA THR A 312 12.50 14.80 -25.05
C THR A 312 13.20 15.77 -24.10
N ALA A 313 13.05 17.06 -24.33
CA ALA A 313 13.62 18.12 -23.49
C ALA A 313 13.16 18.04 -22.00
N GLY A 314 12.03 17.40 -21.72
CA GLY A 314 11.52 17.15 -20.37
C GLY A 314 12.17 15.96 -19.64
N THR A 315 13.11 15.26 -20.30
CA THR A 315 13.83 14.13 -19.70
C THR A 315 15.02 14.62 -18.89
N GLY A 316 15.06 14.27 -17.60
CA GLY A 316 16.24 14.47 -16.73
C GLY A 316 17.23 13.30 -16.83
N LEU A 317 18.50 13.57 -16.76
CA LEU A 317 19.58 12.57 -16.71
C LEU A 317 20.40 12.75 -15.44
N LYS A 318 20.60 11.65 -14.71
CA LYS A 318 21.54 11.58 -13.60
C LYS A 318 22.64 10.58 -13.92
N ILE A 319 23.90 10.96 -13.70
CA ILE A 319 25.08 10.14 -13.97
C ILE A 319 26.13 10.26 -12.87
N ASP A 320 26.96 9.24 -12.72
CA ASP A 320 28.24 9.29 -12.02
C ASP A 320 29.36 9.70 -12.98
N ALA A 321 30.31 10.49 -12.49
CA ALA A 321 31.46 10.94 -13.28
C ALA A 321 32.76 11.08 -12.47
N ASN A 322 33.90 10.68 -13.07
CA ASN A 322 35.21 10.91 -12.53
C ASN A 322 35.92 11.96 -13.42
N LEU A 323 35.94 13.22 -12.96
CA LEU A 323 36.55 14.30 -13.73
C LEU A 323 38.05 14.30 -13.72
N ALA A 324 38.71 13.45 -12.89
CA ALA A 324 40.15 13.27 -12.89
C ALA A 324 40.62 12.31 -13.99
N THR A 325 39.84 11.26 -14.27
CA THR A 325 40.13 10.25 -15.30
C THR A 325 39.44 10.52 -16.64
N GLY A 326 38.33 11.31 -16.64
CA GLY A 326 37.50 11.52 -17.81
C GLY A 326 36.52 10.38 -18.06
N GLU A 327 36.27 9.53 -17.06
CA GLU A 327 35.32 8.44 -17.12
C GLU A 327 33.98 8.87 -16.54
N SER A 328 32.89 8.34 -17.08
CA SER A 328 31.54 8.58 -16.59
C SER A 328 30.65 7.41 -16.90
N ASP A 329 29.46 7.42 -16.32
CA ASP A 329 28.37 6.62 -16.86
C ASP A 329 28.16 6.95 -18.34
N ARG A 330 27.89 5.90 -19.12
CA ARG A 330 27.76 6.01 -20.57
C ARG A 330 26.52 5.31 -21.08
N ILE A 331 25.91 5.91 -22.07
CA ILE A 331 24.91 5.27 -22.92
C ILE A 331 25.57 4.99 -24.28
N ASN A 332 25.69 3.73 -24.63
CA ASN A 332 26.18 3.30 -25.92
C ASN A 332 25.00 2.91 -26.80
N ALA A 333 24.48 3.89 -27.53
CA ALA A 333 23.35 3.71 -28.44
C ALA A 333 23.82 3.35 -29.86
N GLN A 334 23.19 2.36 -30.49
CA GLN A 334 23.42 2.03 -31.90
C GLN A 334 22.89 3.15 -32.81
N ALA A 335 21.82 3.83 -32.40
CA ALA A 335 21.27 5.02 -33.06
C ALA A 335 20.66 5.97 -32.04
N VAL A 336 20.57 7.24 -32.38
CA VAL A 336 19.84 8.26 -31.61
C VAL A 336 18.76 8.86 -32.51
N ALA A 337 17.54 8.96 -32.02
CA ALA A 337 16.40 9.49 -32.77
C ALA A 337 16.64 10.94 -33.17
N GLU A 338 16.17 11.33 -34.35
CA GLU A 338 16.24 12.70 -34.81
C GLU A 338 15.48 13.64 -33.87
N GLY A 339 16.14 14.74 -33.44
CA GLY A 339 15.55 15.71 -32.52
C GLY A 339 15.52 15.28 -31.06
N ALA A 340 16.18 14.19 -30.68
CA ALA A 340 16.28 13.78 -29.28
C ALA A 340 16.96 14.86 -28.43
N GLU A 341 16.36 15.16 -27.27
CA GLU A 341 16.87 16.15 -26.30
C GLU A 341 16.84 15.55 -24.88
N ILE A 342 17.84 15.90 -24.08
CA ILE A 342 17.93 15.47 -22.68
C ILE A 342 18.46 16.61 -21.81
N SER A 343 17.98 16.74 -20.60
CA SER A 343 18.42 17.71 -19.62
C SER A 343 19.26 17.05 -18.54
N LEU A 344 20.39 17.61 -18.19
CA LEU A 344 21.14 17.15 -17.01
C LEU A 344 20.33 17.49 -15.75
N ASN A 345 20.07 16.48 -14.93
CA ASN A 345 19.41 16.64 -13.63
C ASN A 345 20.46 16.62 -12.49
N ASN A 346 21.40 15.69 -12.55
CA ASN A 346 22.50 15.62 -11.61
C ASN A 346 23.73 14.95 -12.23
N ILE A 347 24.93 15.43 -11.89
CA ILE A 347 26.19 14.72 -12.09
C ILE A 347 26.81 14.52 -10.71
N ASN A 348 26.85 13.27 -10.23
CA ASN A 348 27.57 12.91 -9.03
C ASN A 348 29.07 12.77 -9.38
N ILE A 349 29.89 13.72 -8.92
CA ILE A 349 31.32 13.77 -9.23
C ILE A 349 32.07 12.91 -8.21
N LEU A 350 32.48 11.72 -8.62
CA LEU A 350 33.19 10.76 -7.79
C LEU A 350 34.60 11.23 -7.46
N GLN A 351 35.26 11.96 -8.39
CA GLN A 351 36.58 12.56 -8.19
C GLN A 351 36.70 13.88 -8.95
N ASN A 352 37.17 14.90 -8.25
CA ASN A 352 37.40 16.22 -8.83
C ASN A 352 38.46 16.20 -9.93
N GLY A 353 38.27 16.99 -10.98
CA GLY A 353 39.19 17.12 -12.10
C GLY A 353 38.68 18.06 -13.18
N ARG A 354 39.26 18.00 -14.34
CA ARG A 354 38.86 18.83 -15.50
C ARG A 354 38.88 18.07 -16.82
N GLN A 355 38.89 16.74 -16.75
CA GLN A 355 38.84 15.93 -17.96
C GLN A 355 37.44 15.93 -18.54
N ASP A 356 37.36 15.87 -19.87
CA ASP A 356 36.11 15.70 -20.59
C ASP A 356 35.55 14.32 -20.31
N ILE A 357 34.20 14.22 -20.14
CA ILE A 357 33.51 12.97 -19.94
C ILE A 357 32.63 12.63 -21.14
N THR A 358 32.56 11.35 -21.47
CA THR A 358 31.72 10.84 -22.57
C THR A 358 30.46 10.20 -22.01
N VAL A 359 29.33 10.89 -22.16
CA VAL A 359 28.00 10.42 -21.68
C VAL A 359 27.33 9.55 -22.75
N PHE A 360 27.48 9.91 -24.02
CA PHE A 360 27.00 9.08 -25.14
C PHE A 360 28.18 8.66 -26.00
N ALA A 361 28.35 7.35 -26.18
CA ALA A 361 29.41 6.79 -26.98
C ALA A 361 29.11 6.82 -28.49
N GLY A 362 30.13 6.72 -29.33
CA GLY A 362 29.96 6.57 -30.80
C GLY A 362 29.76 7.86 -31.60
N GLY A 363 29.85 9.04 -30.95
CA GLY A 363 29.73 10.33 -31.63
C GLY A 363 28.30 10.68 -32.09
N ILE A 364 27.30 9.96 -31.60
CA ILE A 364 25.89 10.18 -31.80
C ILE A 364 25.27 10.41 -30.41
N ALA A 365 24.54 11.52 -30.23
CA ALA A 365 23.99 11.88 -28.94
C ALA A 365 22.72 12.73 -29.08
N PRO A 366 21.80 12.74 -28.11
CA PRO A 366 20.77 13.76 -27.98
C PRO A 366 21.40 15.12 -27.69
N ARG A 367 20.65 16.19 -27.95
CA ARG A 367 21.07 17.54 -27.56
C ARG A 367 20.88 17.71 -26.03
N PHE A 368 21.91 18.15 -25.34
CA PHE A 368 21.76 18.58 -23.96
C PHE A 368 21.00 19.91 -23.89
N ALA A 369 19.80 19.91 -23.29
CA ALA A 369 18.86 21.03 -23.40
C ALA A 369 19.14 22.16 -22.39
N ASN A 370 19.83 21.90 -21.27
CA ASN A 370 19.96 22.84 -20.16
C ASN A 370 21.39 23.19 -19.74
N LEU A 371 22.38 23.01 -20.61
CA LEU A 371 23.79 23.24 -20.24
C LEU A 371 24.06 24.66 -19.73
N ASP A 372 23.38 25.68 -20.30
CA ASP A 372 23.54 27.08 -19.91
C ASP A 372 23.10 27.37 -18.46
N SER A 373 22.26 26.54 -17.89
CA SER A 373 21.71 26.69 -16.53
C SER A 373 22.15 25.61 -15.56
N PHE A 374 22.77 24.54 -16.05
CA PHE A 374 23.16 23.39 -15.22
C PHE A 374 24.54 23.61 -14.58
N ALA A 375 24.64 23.26 -13.29
CA ALA A 375 25.90 23.16 -12.60
C ALA A 375 25.94 21.93 -11.68
N ALA A 376 27.06 21.23 -11.65
CA ALA A 376 27.31 20.20 -10.66
C ALA A 376 28.24 20.74 -9.57
N TYR A 377 28.11 20.19 -8.38
CA TYR A 377 28.86 20.67 -7.21
C TYR A 377 29.59 19.52 -6.52
N THR A 378 30.79 19.81 -6.07
CA THR A 378 31.49 19.04 -5.04
C THR A 378 31.69 19.90 -3.79
N ALA A 379 32.37 19.39 -2.78
CA ALA A 379 32.68 20.17 -1.57
C ALA A 379 33.38 21.50 -1.88
N ASP A 380 34.26 21.49 -2.88
CA ASP A 380 35.23 22.56 -3.10
C ASP A 380 35.03 23.31 -4.42
N TYR A 381 34.26 22.77 -5.34
CA TYR A 381 34.09 23.31 -6.68
C TYR A 381 32.66 23.31 -7.18
N LYS A 382 32.32 24.35 -7.96
CA LYS A 382 31.17 24.42 -8.85
C LYS A 382 31.66 24.17 -10.27
N TYR A 383 31.05 23.25 -10.97
CA TYR A 383 31.36 22.90 -12.35
C TYR A 383 30.21 23.29 -13.25
N THR A 384 30.51 24.02 -14.33
CA THR A 384 29.61 24.16 -15.48
C THR A 384 30.16 23.38 -16.66
N PHE A 385 29.26 22.98 -17.53
CA PHE A 385 29.61 22.12 -18.66
C PHE A 385 29.18 22.72 -19.98
N LYS A 386 29.94 22.39 -21.04
CA LYS A 386 29.61 22.63 -22.44
C LYS A 386 29.72 21.32 -23.23
N SER A 387 29.07 21.29 -24.39
CA SER A 387 29.18 20.16 -25.31
C SER A 387 29.48 20.68 -26.71
N ASP A 388 30.75 20.57 -27.10
CA ASP A 388 31.23 20.94 -28.43
C ASP A 388 31.24 19.72 -29.38
N THR A 389 31.18 18.52 -28.82
CA THR A 389 31.14 17.24 -29.53
C THR A 389 29.97 16.41 -29.03
N ALA A 390 29.21 15.80 -29.94
CA ALA A 390 28.05 14.99 -29.59
C ALA A 390 28.38 13.93 -28.54
N GLY A 391 27.66 13.93 -27.42
CA GLY A 391 27.82 13.00 -26.33
C GLY A 391 28.95 13.25 -25.35
N VAL A 392 29.78 14.29 -25.59
CA VAL A 392 30.87 14.67 -24.69
C VAL A 392 30.52 15.92 -23.93
N LEU A 393 30.71 15.90 -22.62
CA LEU A 393 30.65 17.06 -21.75
C LEU A 393 32.05 17.48 -21.34
N SER A 394 32.42 18.69 -21.72
CA SER A 394 33.68 19.34 -21.30
C SER A 394 33.38 20.30 -20.16
N THR A 395 34.25 20.37 -19.15
CA THR A 395 34.15 21.39 -18.11
C THR A 395 34.37 22.79 -18.72
N ASP A 396 33.35 23.65 -18.58
CA ASP A 396 33.39 25.02 -19.07
C ASP A 396 34.01 25.97 -18.05
N THR A 397 33.43 26.03 -16.85
CA THR A 397 34.04 26.76 -15.75
C THR A 397 34.17 25.85 -14.52
N VAL A 398 35.24 26.11 -13.77
CA VAL A 398 35.45 25.49 -12.45
C VAL A 398 35.70 26.63 -11.47
N GLU A 399 34.74 26.91 -10.64
CA GLU A 399 34.81 27.99 -9.66
C GLU A 399 35.13 27.39 -8.29
N SER A 400 36.21 27.83 -7.68
CA SER A 400 36.58 27.47 -6.32
C SER A 400 35.66 28.18 -5.30
N THR A 401 35.12 27.46 -4.36
CA THR A 401 34.16 27.95 -3.36
C THR A 401 34.86 28.43 -2.08
N LEU A 402 35.92 29.20 -2.20
CA LEU A 402 36.91 29.55 -1.18
C LEU A 402 36.47 30.49 -0.04
N LYS A 403 35.20 30.64 0.33
CA LYS A 403 34.85 31.41 1.52
C LYS A 403 33.98 30.58 2.42
N GLY A 404 34.60 29.91 3.35
CA GLY A 404 33.99 28.84 4.06
C GLY A 404 33.30 29.22 5.36
N LEU A 405 32.47 28.30 5.82
CA LEU A 405 31.89 28.30 7.16
C LEU A 405 32.94 28.38 8.25
N ASN A 406 34.17 27.83 8.05
CA ASN A 406 35.27 27.92 9.00
C ASN A 406 35.72 29.37 9.28
N ALA A 407 35.61 30.31 8.33
CA ALA A 407 35.87 31.73 8.58
C ALA A 407 34.85 32.31 9.55
N ALA A 408 33.55 31.99 9.41
CA ALA A 408 32.53 32.42 10.36
C ALA A 408 32.70 31.78 11.75
N VAL A 409 33.08 30.51 11.81
CA VAL A 409 33.37 29.80 13.06
C VAL A 409 34.56 30.43 13.79
N SER A 410 35.59 30.82 13.07
CA SER A 410 36.85 31.37 13.64
C SER A 410 36.82 32.86 13.97
N ASP A 411 35.80 33.61 13.55
CA ASP A 411 35.68 35.05 13.80
C ASP A 411 35.50 35.33 15.29
N GLU A 412 36.49 35.98 15.88
CA GLU A 412 36.50 36.43 17.29
C GLU A 412 35.84 37.80 17.47
N SER A 413 35.62 38.56 16.42
CA SER A 413 35.16 39.96 16.46
C SER A 413 33.62 40.06 16.65
N SER A 414 32.87 39.06 16.37
CA SER A 414 31.41 39.04 16.43
C SER A 414 30.87 37.97 17.36
N VAL A 415 29.95 38.37 18.24
CA VAL A 415 29.19 37.44 19.10
C VAL A 415 28.03 36.77 18.34
N THR A 416 27.36 37.50 17.45
CA THR A 416 26.28 36.97 16.61
C THR A 416 26.75 36.92 15.18
N LYS A 417 26.66 35.73 14.61
CA LYS A 417 27.21 35.42 13.27
C LYS A 417 26.12 34.76 12.43
N SER A 418 26.18 35.03 11.14
CA SER A 418 25.31 34.37 10.15
C SER A 418 26.15 33.98 8.95
N TYR A 419 25.95 32.78 8.50
CA TYR A 419 26.53 32.24 7.30
C TYR A 419 25.42 31.68 6.40
N SER A 420 25.42 32.08 5.15
CA SER A 420 24.41 31.63 4.20
C SER A 420 25.06 30.86 3.08
N LEU A 421 24.53 29.66 2.78
CA LEU A 421 24.91 28.92 1.60
C LEU A 421 24.40 29.67 0.37
N ALA A 422 25.32 30.05 -0.52
CA ALA A 422 25.03 30.56 -1.85
C ALA A 422 24.84 29.38 -2.82
N ASP A 423 25.12 29.56 -4.12
CA ASP A 423 25.12 28.43 -5.08
C ASP A 423 26.29 27.46 -4.90
N GLU A 424 27.13 27.69 -3.91
CA GLU A 424 28.39 27.05 -3.68
C GLU A 424 28.42 26.24 -2.38
N ARG A 425 29.14 25.14 -2.36
CA ARG A 425 29.48 24.38 -1.15
C ARG A 425 30.66 25.05 -0.46
N ASN A 426 30.47 25.47 0.76
CA ASN A 426 31.34 26.50 1.34
C ASN A 426 32.12 26.05 2.57
N VAL A 427 32.81 24.95 2.55
CA VAL A 427 33.78 24.59 3.60
C VAL A 427 35.19 24.64 3.07
N PHE A 428 36.03 25.40 3.75
CA PHE A 428 37.45 25.53 3.43
C PHE A 428 38.29 25.27 4.70
N GLY A 429 38.65 24.03 4.94
CA GLY A 429 39.39 23.57 6.09
C GLY A 429 38.50 23.10 7.24
N ASP A 430 39.14 22.62 8.30
CA ASP A 430 38.48 22.16 9.51
C ASP A 430 37.75 23.30 10.20
N LEU A 431 36.54 23.04 10.73
CA LEU A 431 35.69 24.08 11.32
C LEU A 431 36.24 24.55 12.70
N GLY A 432 36.63 23.63 13.54
CA GLY A 432 37.21 23.91 14.85
C GLY A 432 36.18 24.42 15.88
N GLU A 433 36.66 25.22 16.85
CA GLU A 433 35.83 25.75 17.94
C GLU A 433 35.15 27.05 17.57
N LEU A 434 33.81 27.20 17.86
CA LEU A 434 33.10 28.45 17.67
C LEU A 434 33.73 29.56 18.54
N LYS A 435 34.27 30.60 17.87
CA LYS A 435 34.87 31.77 18.54
C LYS A 435 33.85 32.87 18.81
N GLY A 436 34.22 33.96 19.49
CA GLY A 436 33.35 35.10 19.82
C GLY A 436 32.85 35.10 21.25
N GLY A 437 33.41 34.25 22.12
CA GLY A 437 33.17 34.24 23.56
C GLY A 437 31.97 33.37 24.01
N LYS A 438 31.63 33.45 25.30
CA LYS A 438 30.69 32.55 25.97
C LYS A 438 29.28 32.60 25.42
N ASN A 439 28.85 33.73 24.85
CA ASN A 439 27.50 33.91 24.31
C ASN A 439 27.49 33.88 22.78
N ALA A 440 28.54 33.36 22.15
CA ALA A 440 28.60 33.33 20.70
C ALA A 440 27.42 32.52 20.11
N ALA A 441 26.79 33.08 19.08
CA ALA A 441 25.71 32.46 18.36
C ALA A 441 25.99 32.47 16.86
N LEU A 442 25.96 31.29 16.23
CA LEU A 442 26.14 31.11 14.79
C LEU A 442 24.85 30.59 14.17
N THR A 443 24.38 31.23 13.10
CA THR A 443 23.29 30.72 12.26
C THR A 443 23.85 30.34 10.89
N ILE A 444 23.63 29.10 10.48
CA ILE A 444 23.95 28.56 9.16
C ILE A 444 22.67 28.48 8.38
N ASN A 445 22.46 29.39 7.42
CA ASN A 445 21.29 29.42 6.56
C ASN A 445 21.57 28.60 5.30
N GLY A 446 20.86 27.49 5.13
CA GLY A 446 21.10 26.54 4.04
C GLY A 446 20.51 26.93 2.68
N ASN A 447 19.40 27.70 2.67
CA ASN A 447 18.67 28.02 1.44
C ASN A 447 18.33 26.77 0.60
N ASP A 448 17.99 25.66 1.28
CA ASP A 448 17.75 24.33 0.70
C ASP A 448 18.96 23.77 -0.10
N LYS A 449 20.20 24.14 0.26
CA LYS A 449 21.43 23.67 -0.38
C LYS A 449 22.23 22.71 0.50
N VAL A 450 23.24 22.06 -0.08
CA VAL A 450 24.10 21.09 0.59
C VAL A 450 25.33 21.76 1.20
N LEU A 451 25.64 21.42 2.46
CA LEU A 451 26.87 21.74 3.15
C LEU A 451 27.72 20.47 3.26
N SER A 452 28.86 20.43 2.55
CA SER A 452 29.69 19.24 2.52
C SER A 452 31.06 19.48 3.18
N GLY A 453 31.48 18.53 4.01
CA GLY A 453 32.80 18.43 4.60
C GLY A 453 33.82 17.61 3.80
N VAL A 454 33.42 17.08 2.62
CA VAL A 454 34.30 16.27 1.78
C VAL A 454 35.37 17.16 1.14
N LYS A 455 36.64 16.74 1.19
CA LYS A 455 37.76 17.46 0.60
C LYS A 455 37.83 17.34 -0.93
N GLU A 456 38.71 18.08 -1.56
CA GLU A 456 38.94 18.07 -3.03
C GLU A 456 39.30 16.69 -3.59
N ASP A 457 39.91 15.82 -2.78
CA ASP A 457 40.23 14.45 -3.19
C ASP A 457 39.02 13.51 -3.30
N GLY A 458 37.82 14.00 -2.90
CA GLY A 458 36.56 13.21 -2.89
C GLY A 458 36.53 12.05 -1.90
N ILE A 459 37.60 11.88 -1.09
CA ILE A 459 37.75 10.72 -0.18
C ILE A 459 37.93 11.19 1.26
N SER A 460 38.77 12.21 1.49
CA SER A 460 39.04 12.76 2.81
C SER A 460 37.96 13.75 3.24
N SER A 461 37.82 13.95 4.55
CA SER A 461 36.84 14.84 5.12
C SER A 461 37.47 15.95 5.94
N TYR A 462 36.83 17.11 6.00
CA TYR A 462 37.11 18.15 6.99
C TYR A 462 36.51 17.78 8.34
N ALA A 463 37.19 18.23 9.41
CA ALA A 463 36.65 18.08 10.76
C ALA A 463 35.49 19.05 10.99
N GLY A 464 34.53 18.58 11.77
CA GLY A 464 33.39 19.39 12.21
C GLY A 464 33.75 20.47 13.21
N MET A 465 32.73 21.10 13.83
CA MET A 465 32.89 22.19 14.77
C MET A 465 32.57 21.76 16.21
N SER A 466 33.09 22.52 17.17
CA SER A 466 32.69 22.42 18.57
C SER A 466 32.02 23.70 19.06
N ILE A 467 30.98 23.50 19.92
CA ILE A 467 30.17 24.53 20.56
C ILE A 467 30.40 24.43 22.06
N ALA A 468 30.92 25.45 22.69
CA ALA A 468 31.19 25.46 24.13
C ALA A 468 29.92 25.79 24.96
N ALA A 469 30.01 25.53 26.26
CA ALA A 469 28.89 25.84 27.16
C ALA A 469 28.55 27.34 27.12
N GLY A 470 27.25 27.64 26.94
CA GLY A 470 26.72 28.99 26.81
C GLY A 470 26.71 29.53 25.37
N GLN A 471 27.30 28.83 24.41
CA GLN A 471 27.23 29.16 23.00
C GLN A 471 26.05 28.47 22.30
N GLN A 472 25.70 28.95 21.11
CA GLN A 472 24.60 28.39 20.29
C GLN A 472 24.97 28.30 18.82
N THR A 473 24.55 27.21 18.19
CA THR A 473 24.56 27.10 16.72
C THR A 473 23.19 26.71 16.23
N THR A 474 22.75 27.36 15.14
CA THR A 474 21.51 27.04 14.43
C THR A 474 21.85 26.64 12.99
N VAL A 475 21.41 25.46 12.56
CA VAL A 475 21.47 24.95 11.20
C VAL A 475 20.07 25.00 10.64
N ASP A 476 19.82 25.90 9.70
CA ASP A 476 18.50 26.24 9.21
C ASP A 476 18.35 26.01 7.71
N ASN A 477 17.35 25.22 7.30
CA ASN A 477 17.02 24.93 5.91
C ASN A 477 18.21 24.46 5.06
N VAL A 478 19.07 23.58 5.62
CA VAL A 478 20.17 22.92 4.90
C VAL A 478 19.68 21.58 4.37
N ALA A 479 19.65 21.42 3.03
CA ALA A 479 19.18 20.19 2.41
C ALA A 479 19.95 18.95 2.88
N SER A 480 21.29 19.06 3.00
CA SER A 480 22.15 18.05 3.62
C SER A 480 23.41 18.70 4.20
N VAL A 481 23.74 18.35 5.45
CA VAL A 481 25.07 18.53 6.04
C VAL A 481 25.76 17.18 6.00
N GLU A 482 26.79 17.04 5.17
CA GLU A 482 27.35 15.72 4.86
C GLU A 482 28.85 15.65 4.81
N GLY A 483 29.38 14.44 5.08
CA GLY A 483 30.79 14.11 4.83
C GLY A 483 31.80 14.79 5.78
N PHE A 484 31.36 15.28 6.95
CA PHE A 484 32.28 15.71 8.00
C PHE A 484 32.80 14.53 8.81
N ALA A 485 34.04 14.59 9.26
CA ALA A 485 34.68 13.56 10.08
C ALA A 485 35.47 14.16 11.24
N SER A 486 35.20 13.66 12.46
CA SER A 486 35.86 14.11 13.69
C SER A 486 36.03 12.94 14.67
N ASP A 487 36.80 13.09 15.74
CA ASP A 487 36.94 12.10 16.81
C ASP A 487 35.58 11.83 17.47
N THR A 488 34.82 12.91 17.74
CA THR A 488 33.44 12.87 18.30
C THR A 488 32.57 13.92 17.63
N GLY A 489 31.33 13.56 17.31
CA GLY A 489 30.41 14.45 16.63
C GLY A 489 30.92 14.83 15.24
N GLY A 490 30.80 13.94 14.27
CA GLY A 490 31.41 14.13 12.96
C GLY A 490 31.25 15.53 12.40
N PHE A 491 30.03 16.11 12.52
CA PHE A 491 29.77 17.51 12.19
C PHE A 491 29.85 18.43 13.40
N ILE A 492 29.22 18.09 14.54
CA ILE A 492 29.17 18.96 15.71
C ILE A 492 29.43 18.22 17.01
N LYS A 493 30.40 18.73 17.81
CA LYS A 493 30.59 18.46 19.22
C LYS A 493 29.95 19.59 20.01
N ASN A 494 28.82 19.33 20.70
CA ASN A 494 28.02 20.37 21.35
C ASN A 494 28.05 20.26 22.88
N SER A 495 28.57 21.28 23.55
CA SER A 495 28.43 21.51 25.01
C SER A 495 27.49 22.69 25.34
N GLY A 496 26.93 23.35 24.33
CA GLY A 496 26.01 24.47 24.43
C GLY A 496 24.61 24.13 23.95
N VAL A 497 24.09 24.92 23.00
CA VAL A 497 22.79 24.70 22.35
C VAL A 497 22.97 24.53 20.86
N LEU A 498 22.52 23.41 20.34
CA LEU A 498 22.46 23.13 18.91
C LEU A 498 20.98 23.09 18.46
N ASN A 499 20.64 23.94 17.50
CA ASN A 499 19.35 23.92 16.84
C ASN A 499 19.51 23.41 15.40
N ILE A 500 18.74 22.40 15.02
CA ILE A 500 18.67 21.84 13.67
C ILE A 500 17.24 22.04 13.18
N HIS A 501 17.06 22.91 12.21
CA HIS A 501 15.75 23.30 11.71
C HIS A 501 15.63 22.98 10.23
N ASN A 502 14.65 22.14 9.88
CA ASN A 502 14.36 21.76 8.48
C ASN A 502 15.60 21.31 7.71
N SER A 503 16.48 20.55 8.36
CA SER A 503 17.82 20.26 7.83
C SER A 503 18.18 18.78 7.90
N GLY A 504 18.87 18.27 6.90
CA GLY A 504 19.41 16.91 6.87
C GLY A 504 20.84 16.84 7.41
N LEU A 505 21.18 15.78 8.17
CA LEU A 505 22.55 15.45 8.55
C LEU A 505 22.85 14.06 8.02
N LYS A 506 23.72 13.96 7.00
CA LYS A 506 23.90 12.72 6.25
C LYS A 506 25.38 12.34 6.10
N ASN A 507 25.67 11.05 6.18
CA ASN A 507 27.01 10.52 5.89
C ASN A 507 28.15 11.19 6.67
N ASN A 508 27.91 11.68 7.89
CA ASN A 508 28.97 12.21 8.76
C ASN A 508 29.55 11.08 9.61
N THR A 509 30.82 11.17 9.94
CA THR A 509 31.57 10.10 10.61
C THR A 509 32.26 10.58 11.87
N ALA A 510 32.12 9.84 12.96
CA ALA A 510 32.94 10.01 14.16
C ALA A 510 33.78 8.76 14.44
N GLU A 511 34.98 8.93 15.02
CA GLU A 511 35.75 7.77 15.42
C GLU A 511 35.15 7.03 16.59
N THR A 512 34.53 7.73 17.53
CA THR A 512 34.06 7.12 18.79
C THR A 512 32.56 7.23 19.04
N ALA A 513 31.94 8.42 18.89
CA ALA A 513 30.56 8.65 19.28
C ALA A 513 29.90 9.81 18.53
N GLY A 514 28.60 9.65 18.16
CA GLY A 514 27.82 10.66 17.51
C GLY A 514 28.30 10.96 16.10
N GLY A 515 27.99 10.08 15.12
CA GLY A 515 28.44 10.22 13.73
C GLY A 515 28.19 11.59 13.14
N ALA A 516 27.03 12.20 13.46
CA ALA A 516 26.76 13.60 13.14
C ALA A 516 26.94 14.52 14.35
N VAL A 517 26.35 14.19 15.50
CA VAL A 517 26.30 15.04 16.70
C VAL A 517 26.71 14.27 17.93
N TRP A 518 27.70 14.78 18.63
CA TRP A 518 27.98 14.43 20.03
C TRP A 518 27.55 15.61 20.92
N SER A 519 26.82 15.37 22.01
CA SER A 519 26.33 16.46 22.86
C SER A 519 26.27 16.09 24.33
N ASP A 520 26.87 16.91 25.19
CA ASP A 520 26.59 16.99 26.62
C ASP A 520 25.73 18.23 26.98
N GLY A 521 25.34 19.02 25.97
CA GLY A 521 24.43 20.15 26.09
C GLY A 521 23.02 19.82 25.59
N THR A 522 22.32 20.81 25.01
CA THR A 522 20.98 20.69 24.46
C THR A 522 21.01 20.59 22.94
N VAL A 523 20.26 19.63 22.39
CA VAL A 523 20.03 19.50 20.95
C VAL A 523 18.53 19.66 20.68
N ASN A 524 18.18 20.64 19.86
CA ASN A 524 16.81 20.87 19.39
C ASN A 524 16.73 20.56 17.89
N VAL A 525 15.83 19.68 17.52
CA VAL A 525 15.52 19.36 16.13
C VAL A 525 14.10 19.80 15.82
N LEU A 526 13.92 20.62 14.80
CA LEU A 526 12.64 21.15 14.39
C LEU A 526 12.35 20.81 12.94
N ALA A 527 11.12 20.41 12.65
CA ALA A 527 10.61 20.29 11.31
C ALA A 527 9.23 20.95 11.19
N ASP A 528 9.13 21.97 10.34
CA ASP A 528 7.91 22.73 10.10
C ASP A 528 7.10 22.16 8.93
N ASN A 529 5.92 22.71 8.69
CA ASN A 529 4.93 22.25 7.71
C ASN A 529 5.54 21.80 6.37
N GLY A 530 5.43 20.50 6.11
CA GLY A 530 5.89 19.87 4.88
C GLY A 530 7.41 19.79 4.70
N LYS A 531 8.18 20.18 5.71
CA LYS A 531 9.65 20.10 5.70
C LYS A 531 10.14 18.84 6.42
N LEU A 532 11.36 18.45 6.11
CA LEU A 532 12.03 17.25 6.64
C LEU A 532 13.30 17.63 7.40
N SER A 533 13.49 17.05 8.59
CA SER A 533 14.80 16.98 9.27
C SER A 533 15.22 15.51 9.32
N GLU A 534 16.26 15.13 8.62
CA GLU A 534 16.68 13.74 8.40
C GLU A 534 18.09 13.45 8.89
N PHE A 535 18.28 12.30 9.54
CA PHE A 535 19.57 11.77 9.94
C PHE A 535 19.77 10.41 9.27
N SER A 536 20.74 10.33 8.33
CA SER A 536 20.95 9.10 7.55
C SER A 536 22.43 8.89 7.17
N GLY A 537 22.89 7.64 7.28
CA GLY A 537 24.26 7.25 6.92
C GLY A 537 25.32 7.76 7.89
N ASN A 538 24.95 8.32 9.06
CA ASN A 538 25.91 8.79 10.04
C ASN A 538 26.45 7.63 10.88
N THR A 539 27.78 7.56 11.05
CA THR A 539 28.43 6.45 11.75
C THR A 539 29.42 6.89 12.81
N ALA A 540 29.50 6.14 13.91
CA ALA A 540 30.55 6.27 14.91
C ALA A 540 31.24 4.92 15.12
N GLY A 541 32.55 4.88 14.97
CA GLY A 541 33.33 3.63 15.01
C GLY A 541 32.86 2.61 13.98
N GLY A 542 32.33 3.04 12.83
CA GLY A 542 31.75 2.20 11.79
C GLY A 542 30.34 1.63 12.09
N ILE A 543 29.70 2.07 13.17
CA ILE A 543 28.34 1.67 13.56
C ILE A 543 27.38 2.84 13.32
N SER A 544 26.15 2.55 12.82
CA SER A 544 25.13 3.58 12.64
C SER A 544 24.81 4.28 13.96
N ASN A 545 25.14 5.57 14.05
CA ASN A 545 24.91 6.41 15.22
C ASN A 545 24.89 7.88 14.79
N ALA A 546 23.72 8.49 14.72
CA ALA A 546 23.60 9.90 14.31
C ALA A 546 23.93 10.84 15.47
N VAL A 547 23.34 10.61 16.62
CA VAL A 547 23.40 11.48 17.79
C VAL A 547 23.83 10.67 19.01
N TYR A 548 24.80 11.20 19.75
CA TYR A 548 25.25 10.67 21.05
C TYR A 548 25.07 11.72 22.15
N MET A 549 24.18 11.45 23.11
CA MET A 549 23.91 12.32 24.26
C MET A 549 24.82 11.93 25.41
N ALA A 550 25.88 12.70 25.63
CA ALA A 550 27.03 12.29 26.45
C ALA A 550 26.81 12.49 27.97
N SER A 551 25.75 13.14 28.42
CA SER A 551 25.38 13.34 29.82
C SER A 551 23.96 12.87 30.09
N ALA A 552 23.72 12.35 31.28
CA ALA A 552 22.36 12.06 31.76
C ALA A 552 21.49 13.31 31.90
N ASP A 553 22.13 14.48 32.06
CA ASP A 553 21.45 15.77 32.14
C ASP A 553 21.24 16.43 30.77
N SER A 554 21.74 15.82 29.67
CA SER A 554 21.54 16.35 28.33
C SER A 554 20.13 16.01 27.80
N ALA A 555 19.61 16.89 26.93
CA ALA A 555 18.27 16.72 26.36
C ALA A 555 18.31 16.79 24.83
N LEU A 556 17.64 15.82 24.20
CA LEU A 556 17.30 15.85 22.78
C LEU A 556 15.82 16.24 22.64
N ASN A 557 15.57 17.43 22.14
CA ASN A 557 14.23 17.97 21.93
C ASN A 557 13.86 17.87 20.44
N LEU A 558 12.81 17.15 20.12
CA LEU A 558 12.30 16.92 18.77
C LEU A 558 10.95 17.61 18.63
N THR A 559 10.82 18.58 17.73
CA THR A 559 9.58 19.31 17.53
C THR A 559 9.12 19.20 16.07
N ALA A 560 8.04 18.48 15.82
CA ALA A 560 7.46 18.31 14.49
C ALA A 560 6.15 19.11 14.37
N ASN A 561 6.21 20.31 13.77
CA ASN A 561 5.06 21.21 13.60
C ASN A 561 4.41 21.05 12.22
N GLY A 562 3.92 19.85 11.92
CA GLY A 562 3.39 19.50 10.60
C GLY A 562 4.49 19.13 9.59
N GLY A 563 5.74 19.02 10.03
CA GLY A 563 6.87 18.47 9.30
C GLY A 563 7.23 17.07 9.80
N THR A 564 8.31 16.52 9.26
CA THR A 564 8.78 15.19 9.60
C THR A 564 10.21 15.22 10.11
N ILE A 565 10.48 14.54 11.22
CA ILE A 565 11.82 14.27 11.71
C ILE A 565 12.06 12.78 11.56
N THR A 566 13.16 12.40 10.88
CA THR A 566 13.46 10.98 10.63
C THR A 566 14.88 10.63 11.04
N PHE A 567 15.01 9.62 11.89
CA PHE A 567 16.26 9.00 12.25
C PHE A 567 16.39 7.64 11.56
N ASN A 568 17.13 7.60 10.46
CA ASN A 568 17.55 6.37 9.79
C ASN A 568 18.80 5.76 10.45
N ASP A 569 19.39 6.49 11.40
CA ASP A 569 20.54 6.10 12.19
C ASP A 569 20.19 5.96 13.67
N GLY A 570 21.03 5.24 14.42
CA GLY A 570 20.87 5.07 15.86
C GLY A 570 21.06 6.38 16.64
N ILE A 571 20.40 6.45 17.78
CA ILE A 571 20.64 7.45 18.83
C ILE A 571 21.15 6.70 20.04
N ASP A 572 22.22 7.20 20.67
CA ASP A 572 22.82 6.59 21.87
C ASP A 572 23.27 7.68 22.84
N GLY A 573 23.72 7.29 24.03
CA GLY A 573 24.24 8.27 25.01
C GLY A 573 24.60 7.65 26.34
N ALA A 574 24.92 8.53 27.30
CA ALA A 574 25.03 8.21 28.68
C ALA A 574 23.69 7.73 29.23
N ASN A 575 23.71 6.71 30.07
CA ASN A 575 22.48 6.15 30.64
C ASN A 575 21.67 7.23 31.41
N GLY A 576 20.44 7.48 30.94
CA GLY A 576 19.50 8.37 31.62
C GLY A 576 19.20 9.70 30.93
N TYR A 577 19.77 10.01 29.76
CA TYR A 577 19.44 11.24 29.03
C TYR A 577 17.95 11.27 28.61
N ALA A 578 17.42 12.50 28.37
CA ALA A 578 16.02 12.69 28.03
C ALA A 578 15.80 12.94 26.53
N ILE A 579 14.70 12.42 26.01
CA ILE A 579 14.16 12.77 24.70
C ILE A 579 12.76 13.38 24.90
N ASN A 580 12.60 14.63 24.48
CA ASN A 580 11.33 15.32 24.54
C ASN A 580 10.78 15.52 23.13
N ILE A 581 9.62 14.94 22.86
CA ILE A 581 8.98 14.98 21.54
C ILE A 581 7.71 15.82 21.62
N GLY A 582 7.71 16.92 20.87
CA GLY A 582 6.60 17.87 20.78
C GLY A 582 6.19 18.12 19.34
N GLY A 583 5.22 19.03 19.18
CA GLY A 583 4.72 19.45 17.88
C GLY A 583 3.19 19.46 17.84
N ASN A 584 2.63 19.18 16.69
CA ASN A 584 1.18 19.13 16.49
C ASN A 584 0.73 17.80 15.87
N ASP A 585 -0.57 17.62 15.73
CA ASP A 585 -1.23 16.42 15.21
C ASP A 585 -0.92 16.09 13.73
N LYS A 586 -0.18 16.95 13.02
CA LYS A 586 0.30 16.71 11.65
C LYS A 586 1.79 16.41 11.61
N GLY A 587 2.50 16.61 12.71
CA GLY A 587 3.92 16.38 12.81
C GLY A 587 4.24 14.90 13.04
N THR A 588 5.34 14.43 12.46
CA THR A 588 5.77 13.03 12.59
C THR A 588 7.24 12.94 12.99
N VAL A 589 7.55 12.03 13.91
CA VAL A 589 8.92 11.66 14.28
C VAL A 589 9.10 10.17 14.05
N ASN A 590 10.03 9.78 13.17
CA ASN A 590 10.30 8.40 12.82
C ASN A 590 11.62 7.93 13.45
N PHE A 591 11.61 6.81 14.15
CA PHE A 591 12.80 6.11 14.61
C PHE A 591 12.93 4.78 13.86
N ASN A 592 13.80 4.75 12.85
CA ASN A 592 14.08 3.58 12.03
C ASN A 592 15.30 2.80 12.53
N ARG A 593 15.89 3.22 13.67
CA ARG A 593 17.01 2.57 14.37
C ARG A 593 16.83 2.71 15.87
N THR A 594 17.59 1.92 16.60
CA THR A 594 17.54 1.83 18.06
C THR A 594 17.89 3.15 18.73
N VAL A 595 17.11 3.54 19.72
CA VAL A 595 17.39 4.58 20.69
C VAL A 595 17.90 3.89 21.96
N ALA A 596 19.20 3.93 22.20
CA ALA A 596 19.83 3.25 23.31
C ALA A 596 20.03 4.18 24.51
N ASN A 597 19.96 3.64 25.72
CA ASN A 597 20.29 4.28 26.98
C ASN A 597 19.48 5.54 27.35
N ALA A 598 18.38 5.86 26.63
CA ALA A 598 17.49 6.95 27.02
C ALA A 598 16.77 6.60 28.34
N GLY A 599 16.81 7.53 29.30
CA GLY A 599 16.14 7.34 30.58
C GLY A 599 14.65 7.64 30.50
N LEU A 600 14.31 8.75 29.86
CA LEU A 600 12.93 9.21 29.69
C LEU A 600 12.67 9.66 28.25
N ILE A 601 11.58 9.17 27.68
CA ILE A 601 11.02 9.64 26.43
C ILE A 601 9.64 10.25 26.74
N SER A 602 9.47 11.53 26.46
CA SER A 602 8.23 12.26 26.70
C SER A 602 7.61 12.70 25.38
N ILE A 603 6.37 12.28 25.09
CA ILE A 603 5.63 12.64 23.89
C ILE A 603 4.48 13.57 24.28
N SER A 604 4.41 14.75 23.65
CA SER A 604 3.47 15.82 24.03
C SER A 604 2.71 16.45 22.84
N GLY A 605 2.78 15.90 21.65
CA GLY A 605 2.02 16.51 20.55
C GLY A 605 2.16 15.91 19.15
N ALA A 606 3.30 15.32 18.80
CA ALA A 606 3.53 14.72 17.48
C ALA A 606 3.17 13.23 17.43
N HIS A 607 3.13 12.69 16.21
CA HIS A 607 3.05 11.25 15.97
C HIS A 607 4.45 10.65 15.89
N VAL A 608 4.78 9.78 16.84
CA VAL A 608 6.05 9.02 16.84
C VAL A 608 5.81 7.67 16.21
N ARG A 609 6.61 7.31 15.21
CA ARG A 609 6.50 6.03 14.48
C ARG A 609 7.78 5.22 14.63
N LEU A 610 7.63 3.93 14.87
CA LEU A 610 8.72 2.98 14.96
C LEU A 610 8.64 2.04 13.75
N ASP A 611 9.78 1.78 13.09
CA ASP A 611 9.87 0.73 12.06
C ASP A 611 9.82 -0.68 12.68
N ARG A 612 10.24 -0.78 13.97
CA ARG A 612 10.14 -1.99 14.79
C ARG A 612 9.86 -1.60 16.24
N GLU A 613 9.15 -2.44 16.96
CA GLU A 613 8.66 -2.20 18.32
C GLU A 613 9.80 -2.03 19.34
N ASP A 614 10.92 -2.76 19.16
CA ASP A 614 12.05 -2.79 20.09
C ASP A 614 12.96 -1.55 20.09
N ARG A 615 12.65 -0.54 19.24
CA ARG A 615 13.51 0.65 19.09
C ARG A 615 13.69 1.48 20.34
N LEU A 616 12.74 1.47 21.25
CA LEU A 616 12.72 2.24 22.48
C LEU A 616 12.87 1.39 23.76
N ASN A 617 13.26 0.13 23.65
CA ASN A 617 13.35 -0.80 24.78
C ASN A 617 14.25 -0.29 25.90
N GLY A 618 13.79 -0.47 27.16
CA GLY A 618 14.51 -0.13 28.39
C GLY A 618 14.36 1.33 28.83
N SER A 619 13.69 2.19 28.07
CA SER A 619 13.40 3.56 28.46
C SER A 619 12.13 3.66 29.31
N SER A 620 11.95 4.80 30.00
CA SER A 620 10.64 5.21 30.55
C SER A 620 9.90 6.04 29.51
N LEU A 621 8.60 5.81 29.32
CA LEU A 621 7.75 6.54 28.39
C LEU A 621 6.68 7.34 29.11
N THR A 622 6.49 8.60 28.70
CA THR A 622 5.37 9.44 29.15
C THR A 622 4.58 9.95 27.94
N LEU A 623 3.27 9.69 27.92
CA LEU A 623 2.34 10.07 26.85
C LEU A 623 1.41 11.20 27.33
N ASN A 624 1.86 12.46 27.25
CA ASN A 624 1.08 13.64 27.66
C ASN A 624 0.23 14.25 26.54
N GLY A 625 0.40 13.77 25.30
CA GLY A 625 -0.30 14.17 24.08
C GLY A 625 0.35 13.50 22.90
N GLY A 626 -0.18 13.71 21.68
CA GLY A 626 0.31 13.03 20.48
C GLY A 626 0.12 11.51 20.51
N ALA A 627 0.92 10.78 19.77
CA ALA A 627 0.77 9.33 19.68
C ALA A 627 2.12 8.62 19.47
N LEU A 628 2.27 7.45 20.08
CA LEU A 628 3.32 6.49 19.73
C LEU A 628 2.72 5.37 18.89
N HIS A 629 3.27 5.17 17.71
CA HIS A 629 2.83 4.17 16.73
C HIS A 629 3.86 3.08 16.58
N PHE A 630 3.48 1.86 16.85
CA PHE A 630 4.16 0.66 16.40
C PHE A 630 3.20 -0.33 15.72
N ASP A 631 2.06 0.21 15.25
CA ASP A 631 1.08 -0.44 14.38
C ASP A 631 1.64 -0.58 12.94
N ASN A 632 2.70 -1.38 12.78
CA ASN A 632 3.47 -1.53 11.54
C ASN A 632 3.09 -2.77 10.70
N GLY A 633 2.04 -3.51 11.09
CA GLY A 633 1.58 -4.72 10.44
C GLY A 633 2.35 -5.99 10.85
N SER A 634 3.15 -5.94 11.91
CA SER A 634 3.99 -7.03 12.39
C SER A 634 3.82 -7.22 13.89
N PHE A 635 3.72 -8.47 14.34
CA PHE A 635 3.64 -8.85 15.78
C PHE A 635 4.98 -9.37 16.32
N ASN A 636 6.12 -9.10 15.68
CA ASN A 636 7.36 -9.86 15.87
C ASN A 636 8.21 -9.44 17.07
N ASN A 637 8.09 -8.22 17.61
CA ASN A 637 8.96 -7.75 18.68
C ASN A 637 8.18 -6.85 19.63
N GLY A 638 7.89 -7.34 20.83
CA GLY A 638 7.28 -6.53 21.88
C GLY A 638 8.17 -5.35 22.30
N ILE A 639 7.54 -4.29 22.82
CA ILE A 639 8.22 -3.15 23.38
C ILE A 639 8.28 -3.25 24.92
N ALA A 640 9.47 -2.97 25.51
CA ALA A 640 9.70 -3.06 26.93
C ALA A 640 10.08 -1.71 27.54
N PHE A 641 9.26 -1.21 28.44
CA PHE A 641 9.50 0.04 29.17
C PHE A 641 9.90 -0.21 30.63
N LYS A 642 10.71 0.68 31.20
CA LYS A 642 10.92 0.71 32.63
C LYS A 642 9.70 1.28 33.36
N ASN A 643 9.24 2.46 32.95
CA ASN A 643 8.01 3.06 33.41
C ASN A 643 7.17 3.47 32.23
N LEU A 644 5.88 3.17 32.25
CA LEU A 644 4.91 3.63 31.29
C LEU A 644 3.91 4.55 31.99
N THR A 645 3.88 5.82 31.58
CA THR A 645 3.01 6.84 32.17
C THR A 645 2.03 7.36 31.15
N GLY A 646 0.75 7.15 31.39
CA GLY A 646 -0.34 7.61 30.56
C GLY A 646 -0.83 9.00 30.93
N GLY A 647 -1.22 9.77 29.91
CA GLY A 647 -1.88 11.07 30.00
C GLY A 647 -2.95 11.17 28.90
N SER A 648 -2.97 12.28 28.16
CA SER A 648 -3.89 12.48 27.03
C SER A 648 -3.39 11.90 25.71
N GLY A 649 -2.15 11.41 25.63
CA GLY A 649 -1.59 10.82 24.43
C GLY A 649 -2.09 9.38 24.16
N GLU A 650 -1.86 8.91 22.94
CA GLU A 650 -2.33 7.63 22.44
C GLU A 650 -1.16 6.67 22.15
N LEU A 651 -1.39 5.39 22.38
CA LEU A 651 -0.51 4.29 22.02
C LEU A 651 -1.19 3.46 20.91
N HIS A 652 -0.59 3.42 19.74
CA HIS A 652 -1.14 2.69 18.58
C HIS A 652 -0.44 1.35 18.40
N ILE A 653 -1.22 0.27 18.37
CA ILE A 653 -0.75 -1.12 18.30
C ILE A 653 -1.50 -1.89 17.22
N ASP A 654 -0.89 -2.94 16.68
CA ASP A 654 -1.57 -3.93 15.86
C ASP A 654 -2.20 -5.03 16.71
N ILE A 655 -3.38 -5.46 16.32
CA ILE A 655 -4.02 -6.67 16.83
C ILE A 655 -4.57 -7.51 15.68
N ASP A 656 -4.68 -8.80 15.89
CA ASP A 656 -5.44 -9.70 15.01
C ASP A 656 -6.53 -10.37 15.83
N THR A 657 -7.77 -9.97 15.61
CA THR A 657 -8.93 -10.50 16.35
C THR A 657 -9.25 -11.95 15.99
N VAL A 658 -8.75 -12.45 14.85
CA VAL A 658 -8.92 -13.84 14.38
C VAL A 658 -7.91 -14.77 14.99
N LEU A 659 -6.61 -14.38 14.94
CA LEU A 659 -5.49 -15.15 15.50
C LEU A 659 -5.34 -14.94 17.01
N LYS A 660 -6.00 -13.92 17.59
CA LYS A 660 -5.88 -13.50 19.00
C LYS A 660 -4.46 -13.11 19.37
N THR A 661 -3.79 -12.42 18.48
CA THR A 661 -2.44 -11.87 18.70
C THR A 661 -2.49 -10.34 18.74
N ALA A 662 -1.54 -9.75 19.42
CA ALA A 662 -1.36 -8.31 19.51
C ALA A 662 0.13 -7.98 19.59
N ASP A 663 0.49 -6.74 19.31
CA ASP A 663 1.76 -6.20 19.74
C ASP A 663 1.86 -6.31 21.26
N GLU A 664 3.00 -6.78 21.75
CA GLU A 664 3.22 -6.98 23.18
C GLU A 664 3.90 -5.75 23.81
N ILE A 665 3.31 -5.25 24.89
CA ILE A 665 3.84 -4.18 25.71
C ILE A 665 4.25 -4.78 27.05
N SER A 666 5.50 -4.60 27.45
CA SER A 666 5.92 -4.90 28.82
C SER A 666 6.39 -3.63 29.54
N ALA A 667 6.07 -3.51 30.81
CA ALA A 667 6.61 -2.43 31.63
C ALA A 667 6.87 -2.92 33.06
N GLU A 668 7.91 -2.34 33.70
CA GLU A 668 8.11 -2.59 35.14
C GLU A 668 6.97 -1.94 35.94
N ASN A 669 6.62 -0.69 35.63
CA ASN A 669 5.59 0.07 36.33
C ASN A 669 4.64 0.77 35.33
N LEU A 670 3.35 0.85 35.71
CA LEU A 670 2.30 1.56 34.97
C LEU A 670 1.71 2.68 35.82
N TYR A 671 1.66 3.90 35.27
CA TYR A 671 1.11 5.08 35.95
C TYR A 671 0.04 5.77 35.08
N GLY A 672 -0.98 6.33 35.73
CA GLY A 672 -2.05 7.08 35.04
C GLY A 672 -2.92 6.19 34.15
N THR A 673 -3.47 6.78 33.10
CA THR A 673 -4.28 6.06 32.11
C THR A 673 -3.58 6.11 30.76
N VAL A 674 -3.17 4.97 30.24
CA VAL A 674 -2.60 4.83 28.89
C VAL A 674 -3.75 4.56 27.91
N ASN A 675 -4.00 5.51 27.02
CA ASN A 675 -5.01 5.36 25.99
C ASN A 675 -4.43 4.54 24.84
N VAL A 676 -5.15 3.50 24.43
CA VAL A 676 -4.74 2.58 23.38
C VAL A 676 -5.69 2.70 22.20
N VAL A 677 -5.12 2.86 21.01
CA VAL A 677 -5.78 2.70 19.72
C VAL A 677 -5.21 1.45 19.09
N ALA A 678 -6.03 0.45 18.89
CA ALA A 678 -5.59 -0.79 18.25
C ALA A 678 -6.04 -0.80 16.77
N ARG A 679 -5.19 -1.28 15.87
CA ARG A 679 -5.54 -1.52 14.48
C ARG A 679 -5.71 -3.02 14.28
N ASN A 680 -6.92 -3.46 13.96
CA ASN A 680 -7.18 -4.85 13.65
C ASN A 680 -6.68 -5.18 12.23
N THR A 681 -5.74 -6.09 12.12
CA THR A 681 -5.18 -6.60 10.87
C THR A 681 -5.89 -7.86 10.39
N GLY A 682 -6.69 -8.51 11.27
CA GLY A 682 -7.52 -9.66 10.95
C GLY A 682 -8.84 -9.26 10.31
N VAL A 683 -9.38 -10.12 9.46
CA VAL A 683 -10.72 -9.89 8.86
C VAL A 683 -11.79 -10.44 9.82
N GLU A 684 -12.53 -9.55 10.47
CA GLU A 684 -13.60 -9.95 11.37
C GLU A 684 -14.76 -10.60 10.60
N SER A 685 -15.18 -11.79 11.03
CA SER A 685 -16.39 -12.45 10.58
C SER A 685 -17.34 -12.68 11.74
N SER A 686 -18.63 -12.84 11.47
CA SER A 686 -19.62 -13.18 12.51
C SER A 686 -19.28 -14.45 13.29
N ALA A 687 -18.50 -15.36 12.70
CA ALA A 687 -18.03 -16.58 13.37
C ALA A 687 -16.91 -16.31 14.39
N VAL A 688 -16.11 -15.25 14.17
CA VAL A 688 -15.04 -14.84 15.11
C VAL A 688 -15.65 -14.32 16.40
N TYR A 689 -16.70 -13.53 16.31
CA TYR A 689 -17.40 -13.04 17.48
C TYR A 689 -17.94 -14.18 18.35
N ALA A 690 -18.61 -15.17 17.77
CA ALA A 690 -19.16 -16.32 18.51
C ALA A 690 -18.05 -17.14 19.23
N LYS A 691 -16.82 -17.13 18.73
CA LYS A 691 -15.65 -17.76 19.35
C LYS A 691 -14.91 -16.86 20.33
N SER A 692 -14.87 -15.53 20.09
CA SER A 692 -14.13 -14.56 20.91
C SER A 692 -14.91 -14.03 22.11
N ALA A 693 -16.24 -14.22 22.14
CA ALA A 693 -17.07 -14.01 23.33
C ALA A 693 -16.70 -14.96 24.51
N GLY A 694 -15.80 -15.91 24.27
CA GLY A 694 -15.21 -16.77 25.32
C GLY A 694 -14.25 -15.99 26.23
N LYS A 695 -13.98 -16.57 27.40
CA LYS A 695 -13.22 -15.97 28.52
C LYS A 695 -11.76 -15.58 28.25
N GLU A 696 -11.23 -15.78 27.04
CA GLU A 696 -9.85 -15.47 26.68
C GLU A 696 -9.81 -14.21 25.80
N GLY A 697 -9.40 -13.08 26.40
CA GLY A 697 -9.13 -11.84 25.68
C GLY A 697 -7.91 -11.94 24.76
N ILE A 698 -7.61 -10.85 24.06
CA ILE A 698 -6.36 -10.69 23.30
C ILE A 698 -5.34 -10.06 24.24
N ARG A 699 -4.35 -10.83 24.66
CA ARG A 699 -3.25 -10.32 25.50
C ARG A 699 -2.44 -9.30 24.68
N PHE A 700 -2.16 -8.14 25.29
CA PHE A 700 -1.37 -7.09 24.68
C PHE A 700 -0.34 -6.43 25.62
N ALA A 701 -0.47 -6.61 26.95
CA ALA A 701 0.51 -6.05 27.87
C ALA A 701 0.74 -6.90 29.13
N GLU A 702 1.95 -6.78 29.71
CA GLU A 702 2.32 -7.33 31.01
C GLU A 702 3.02 -6.28 31.85
N ILE A 703 2.56 -6.07 33.11
CA ILE A 703 3.09 -5.10 34.05
C ILE A 703 3.69 -5.83 35.26
N ALA A 704 5.01 -5.72 35.41
CA ALA A 704 5.73 -6.48 36.44
C ALA A 704 5.36 -6.04 37.88
N ASN A 705 5.24 -4.73 38.13
CA ASN A 705 4.86 -4.17 39.42
C ASN A 705 3.51 -3.44 39.31
N PRO A 706 2.40 -4.12 39.50
CA PRO A 706 1.07 -3.56 39.38
C PRO A 706 0.82 -2.42 40.38
N GLY A 707 0.25 -1.33 39.88
CA GLY A 707 -0.07 -0.12 40.65
C GLY A 707 -1.50 0.34 40.41
N SER A 708 -1.71 1.66 40.46
CA SER A 708 -3.01 2.29 40.13
C SER A 708 -3.18 2.64 38.65
N GLY A 709 -2.16 2.43 37.83
CA GLY A 709 -2.21 2.68 36.40
C GLY A 709 -3.14 1.70 35.65
N LYS A 710 -3.70 2.15 34.56
CA LYS A 710 -4.59 1.33 33.74
C LYS A 710 -4.45 1.62 32.24
N PHE A 711 -4.82 0.66 31.42
CA PHE A 711 -5.04 0.86 30.01
C PHE A 711 -6.51 1.18 29.73
N ASN A 712 -6.74 2.05 28.75
CA ASN A 712 -8.06 2.44 28.28
C ASN A 712 -8.10 2.27 26.76
N ILE A 713 -8.91 1.38 26.23
CA ILE A 713 -9.06 1.19 24.80
C ILE A 713 -9.98 2.30 24.28
N LEU A 714 -9.44 3.25 23.54
CA LEU A 714 -10.21 4.31 22.91
C LEU A 714 -11.02 3.78 21.73
N ARG A 715 -10.40 2.98 20.90
CA ARG A 715 -11.02 2.33 19.75
C ARG A 715 -10.14 1.19 19.22
N VAL A 716 -10.79 0.30 18.49
CA VAL A 716 -10.12 -0.69 17.64
C VAL A 716 -10.52 -0.39 16.20
N GLU A 717 -9.57 0.08 15.41
CA GLU A 717 -9.77 0.36 13.99
C GLU A 717 -9.99 -0.96 13.23
N ASN A 718 -10.84 -0.96 12.22
CA ASN A 718 -11.27 -2.14 11.48
C ASN A 718 -11.98 -3.20 12.35
N SER A 719 -12.60 -2.81 13.45
CA SER A 719 -13.47 -3.65 14.26
C SER A 719 -14.88 -3.09 14.31
N ALA A 720 -15.85 -3.99 14.25
CA ALA A 720 -17.27 -3.64 14.40
C ALA A 720 -17.69 -3.46 15.87
N TYR A 721 -16.81 -3.74 16.83
CA TYR A 721 -17.12 -3.79 18.25
C TYR A 721 -16.37 -2.72 19.05
N GLU A 722 -16.99 -2.27 20.16
CA GLU A 722 -16.26 -1.57 21.21
C GLU A 722 -15.47 -2.57 22.04
N TRP A 723 -14.28 -2.16 22.49
CA TRP A 723 -13.37 -2.98 23.25
C TRP A 723 -13.00 -2.33 24.57
N GLU A 724 -12.68 -3.14 25.57
CA GLU A 724 -12.20 -2.72 26.88
C GLU A 724 -10.98 -3.52 27.31
N ALA A 725 -10.17 -2.95 28.20
CA ALA A 725 -8.99 -3.63 28.74
C ALA A 725 -9.28 -4.15 30.14
N GLU A 726 -8.91 -5.40 30.40
CA GLU A 726 -9.00 -6.04 31.70
C GLU A 726 -7.63 -6.54 32.15
N ALA A 727 -7.37 -6.40 33.46
CA ALA A 727 -6.15 -6.91 34.09
C ALA A 727 -6.42 -8.22 34.81
N THR A 728 -5.55 -9.20 34.59
CA THR A 728 -5.55 -10.48 35.33
C THR A 728 -4.25 -10.60 36.10
N ARG A 729 -4.35 -10.81 37.41
CA ARG A 729 -3.18 -11.04 38.29
C ARG A 729 -2.60 -12.41 38.03
N LEU A 730 -1.32 -12.48 37.68
CA LEU A 730 -0.57 -13.70 37.50
C LEU A 730 0.00 -14.23 38.82
N GLU A 731 0.39 -15.51 38.87
CA GLU A 731 1.07 -16.13 40.01
C GLU A 731 2.42 -15.46 40.31
N SER A 732 3.09 -14.89 39.29
CA SER A 732 4.31 -14.10 39.44
C SER A 732 4.12 -12.79 40.19
N GLY A 733 2.90 -12.34 40.38
CA GLY A 733 2.55 -11.02 40.94
C GLY A 733 2.43 -9.90 39.90
N ALA A 734 2.70 -10.18 38.64
CA ALA A 734 2.49 -9.24 37.55
C ALA A 734 1.00 -9.14 37.15
N ASP A 735 0.60 -8.06 36.48
CA ASP A 735 -0.70 -7.95 35.82
C ASP A 735 -0.56 -8.18 34.32
N GLU A 736 -1.28 -9.16 33.81
CA GLU A 736 -1.50 -9.39 32.38
C GLU A 736 -2.73 -8.58 31.95
N TRP A 737 -2.56 -7.77 30.90
CA TRP A 737 -3.65 -7.00 30.35
C TRP A 737 -4.12 -7.60 29.01
N SER A 738 -5.43 -7.81 28.93
CA SER A 738 -6.08 -8.35 27.73
C SER A 738 -7.21 -7.43 27.26
N MET A 739 -7.41 -7.37 25.94
CA MET A 739 -8.54 -6.69 25.31
C MET A 739 -9.71 -7.65 25.18
N HIS A 740 -10.87 -7.19 25.56
CA HIS A 740 -12.13 -7.92 25.44
C HIS A 740 -13.16 -7.07 24.70
N VAL A 741 -14.04 -7.72 23.95
CA VAL A 741 -15.20 -7.03 23.40
C VAL A 741 -16.08 -6.56 24.56
N LYS A 742 -16.36 -5.28 24.58
CA LYS A 742 -17.18 -4.66 25.60
C LYS A 742 -18.59 -5.24 25.57
N LYS A 743 -19.14 -5.55 26.73
CA LYS A 743 -20.47 -6.12 26.89
C LYS A 743 -21.45 -5.09 27.42
N SER A 744 -22.73 -5.31 27.12
CA SER A 744 -23.85 -4.56 27.71
C SER A 744 -23.85 -4.67 29.26
N GLU A 745 -24.53 -3.76 29.94
CA GLU A 745 -24.62 -3.73 31.40
C GLU A 745 -25.10 -5.06 32.02
N ASP A 746 -25.95 -5.81 31.31
CA ASP A 746 -26.41 -7.14 31.70
C ASP A 746 -25.40 -8.26 31.37
N GLY A 747 -24.28 -7.94 30.73
CA GLY A 747 -23.21 -8.87 30.35
C GLY A 747 -23.56 -9.85 29.23
N GLN A 748 -24.73 -9.70 28.59
CA GLN A 748 -25.27 -10.70 27.64
C GLN A 748 -24.93 -10.40 26.18
N LYS A 749 -24.82 -9.12 25.79
CA LYS A 749 -24.69 -8.72 24.39
C LYS A 749 -23.42 -7.92 24.16
N PRO A 750 -22.77 -8.02 22.97
CA PRO A 750 -21.66 -7.16 22.62
C PRO A 750 -22.13 -5.73 22.38
N VAL A 751 -21.24 -4.79 22.63
CA VAL A 751 -21.41 -3.39 22.23
C VAL A 751 -20.75 -3.21 20.86
N VAL A 752 -21.55 -2.74 19.90
CA VAL A 752 -21.11 -2.46 18.52
C VAL A 752 -20.83 -0.98 18.38
N VAL A 753 -19.80 -0.62 17.61
CA VAL A 753 -19.49 0.78 17.32
C VAL A 753 -20.60 1.43 16.48
N ALA A 754 -20.84 2.73 16.69
CA ALA A 754 -21.91 3.46 16.02
C ALA A 754 -21.81 3.40 14.49
N GLU A 755 -20.59 3.49 13.97
CA GLU A 755 -20.32 3.42 12.52
C GLU A 755 -20.76 2.07 11.93
N ALA A 756 -20.43 0.96 12.57
CA ALA A 756 -20.81 -0.37 12.09
C ALA A 756 -22.33 -0.56 12.12
N ALA A 757 -22.99 -0.10 13.18
CA ALA A 757 -24.45 -0.12 13.27
C ALA A 757 -25.08 0.78 12.19
N GLY A 758 -24.53 1.96 11.97
CA GLY A 758 -24.94 2.87 10.92
C GLY A 758 -24.86 2.26 9.53
N TYR A 759 -23.76 1.59 9.19
CA TYR A 759 -23.61 0.91 7.90
C TYR A 759 -24.56 -0.28 7.73
N MET A 760 -24.75 -1.07 8.79
CA MET A 760 -25.76 -2.13 8.78
C MET A 760 -27.16 -1.56 8.60
N GLY A 761 -27.48 -0.47 9.33
CA GLY A 761 -28.74 0.25 9.21
C GLY A 761 -28.97 0.80 7.81
N LEU A 762 -27.97 1.43 7.22
CA LEU A 762 -27.99 1.96 5.86
C LEU A 762 -28.33 0.89 4.82
N THR A 763 -27.71 -0.28 4.95
CA THR A 763 -27.98 -1.42 4.06
C THR A 763 -29.40 -1.95 4.27
N ALA A 764 -29.82 -2.12 5.51
CA ALA A 764 -31.17 -2.62 5.84
C ALA A 764 -32.26 -1.65 5.40
N ALA A 765 -32.08 -0.36 5.63
CA ALA A 765 -32.99 0.71 5.22
C ALA A 765 -33.14 0.78 3.70
N GLY A 766 -32.05 0.70 2.95
CA GLY A 766 -32.07 0.67 1.49
C GLY A 766 -32.80 -0.55 0.92
N PHE A 767 -32.65 -1.71 1.54
CA PHE A 767 -33.42 -2.92 1.16
C PHE A 767 -34.88 -2.80 1.53
N GLU A 768 -35.24 -2.20 2.67
CA GLU A 768 -36.65 -2.02 3.06
C GLU A 768 -37.37 -1.05 2.11
N GLN A 769 -36.70 0.04 1.69
CA GLN A 769 -37.28 0.91 0.64
C GLN A 769 -37.57 0.13 -0.66
N THR A 770 -36.60 -0.68 -1.10
CA THR A 770 -36.75 -1.49 -2.32
C THR A 770 -37.88 -2.50 -2.19
N ARG A 771 -37.96 -3.16 -1.04
CA ARG A 771 -38.99 -4.12 -0.74
C ARG A 771 -40.37 -3.45 -0.73
N GLY A 772 -40.48 -2.27 -0.11
CA GLY A 772 -41.66 -1.45 -0.09
C GLY A 772 -42.09 -1.02 -1.49
N MET A 773 -41.16 -0.65 -2.35
CA MET A 773 -41.41 -0.34 -3.77
C MET A 773 -42.01 -1.55 -4.50
N ILE A 774 -41.37 -2.70 -4.43
CA ILE A 774 -41.84 -3.92 -5.12
C ILE A 774 -43.26 -4.27 -4.67
N ARG A 775 -43.53 -4.24 -3.37
CA ARG A 775 -44.90 -4.51 -2.83
C ARG A 775 -45.94 -3.53 -3.37
N ASN A 776 -45.62 -2.24 -3.43
CA ASN A 776 -46.56 -1.26 -3.96
C ASN A 776 -46.85 -1.48 -5.44
N ILE A 777 -45.81 -1.79 -6.25
CA ILE A 777 -45.97 -2.13 -7.67
C ILE A 777 -46.83 -3.38 -7.84
N GLU A 778 -46.62 -4.42 -7.01
CA GLU A 778 -47.44 -5.62 -7.00
C GLU A 778 -48.91 -5.31 -6.73
N ASP A 779 -49.20 -4.50 -5.72
CA ASP A 779 -50.54 -4.11 -5.30
C ASP A 779 -51.23 -3.24 -6.36
N LYS A 780 -50.51 -2.27 -6.95
CA LYS A 780 -51.10 -1.43 -8.04
C LYS A 780 -51.36 -2.21 -9.30
N THR A 781 -50.48 -3.11 -9.67
CA THR A 781 -50.74 -3.99 -10.84
C THR A 781 -51.78 -5.05 -10.57
N ALA A 782 -52.05 -5.41 -9.29
CA ALA A 782 -53.12 -6.29 -8.90
C ALA A 782 -54.50 -5.59 -8.85
N ALA A 783 -54.55 -4.36 -8.31
CA ALA A 783 -55.81 -3.60 -8.15
C ALA A 783 -56.51 -3.24 -9.45
N THR A 784 -55.79 -3.21 -10.56
CA THR A 784 -56.35 -2.95 -11.89
C THR A 784 -56.94 -4.19 -12.56
N MET A 785 -56.81 -5.35 -11.97
CA MET A 785 -57.58 -6.52 -12.35
C MET A 785 -58.94 -6.45 -11.64
N VAL A 786 -59.82 -5.58 -12.13
CA VAL A 786 -61.19 -5.52 -11.63
C VAL A 786 -61.84 -6.88 -11.85
N TYR A 787 -62.19 -7.51 -10.76
CA TYR A 787 -63.06 -8.64 -10.75
C TYR A 787 -64.36 -8.19 -11.44
N VAL A 788 -64.54 -8.54 -12.69
CA VAL A 788 -65.87 -8.55 -13.27
C VAL A 788 -66.53 -9.76 -12.65
N GLY A 789 -67.39 -9.52 -11.69
CA GLY A 789 -68.15 -10.57 -11.08
C GLY A 789 -68.84 -11.48 -12.13
N PRO A 790 -69.28 -12.67 -11.74
CA PRO A 790 -69.76 -13.61 -12.70
C PRO A 790 -70.92 -12.97 -13.50
N CYS A 791 -70.73 -12.90 -14.80
CA CYS A 791 -71.84 -12.58 -15.71
C CYS A 791 -72.89 -13.66 -15.52
N GLY A 792 -73.88 -13.40 -14.61
CA GLY A 792 -74.97 -14.26 -14.43
C GLY A 792 -75.87 -14.19 -15.67
N GLY A 793 -75.82 -15.20 -16.51
CA GLY A 793 -76.73 -15.32 -17.64
C GLY A 793 -76.07 -15.75 -18.95
N TYR A 794 -76.52 -16.91 -19.42
CA TYR A 794 -76.30 -17.41 -20.76
C TYR A 794 -76.04 -16.29 -21.79
N TYR A 795 -74.78 -16.07 -22.24
CA TYR A 795 -74.40 -15.75 -23.60
C TYR A 795 -72.87 -15.44 -23.66
N ASP A 796 -72.29 -15.91 -24.69
CA ASP A 796 -70.87 -16.15 -25.03
C ASP A 796 -70.13 -14.89 -25.39
N ASN A 797 -70.31 -13.71 -24.85
CA ASN A 797 -69.69 -12.45 -25.27
C ASN A 797 -68.99 -11.61 -24.20
N CYS A 798 -68.64 -12.20 -23.04
CA CYS A 798 -67.86 -11.47 -22.01
C CYS A 798 -66.35 -11.45 -22.30
N TYR A 799 -65.89 -12.03 -23.38
CA TYR A 799 -64.45 -12.16 -23.71
C TYR A 799 -63.86 -11.08 -24.61
N ASN A 800 -64.67 -10.11 -25.10
CA ASN A 800 -64.22 -9.06 -26.00
C ASN A 800 -64.34 -7.66 -25.37
N ARG A 801 -63.79 -7.44 -24.19
CA ARG A 801 -63.38 -6.08 -23.81
C ARG A 801 -61.91 -5.90 -24.19
N GLU A 802 -61.61 -4.92 -25.02
CA GLU A 802 -60.25 -4.45 -25.27
C GLU A 802 -59.61 -4.14 -23.91
N PRO A 803 -58.37 -4.62 -23.64
CA PRO A 803 -57.70 -4.34 -22.40
C PRO A 803 -57.47 -2.84 -22.26
N LEU A 804 -58.00 -2.23 -21.21
CA LEU A 804 -57.72 -0.84 -20.88
C LEU A 804 -56.29 -0.76 -20.38
N TYR A 805 -55.41 -0.01 -21.09
CA TYR A 805 -54.08 0.29 -20.62
C TYR A 805 -54.20 0.99 -19.26
N ASN A 806 -53.42 0.48 -18.29
CA ASN A 806 -53.44 1.01 -16.95
C ASN A 806 -52.30 2.02 -16.78
N LEU A 807 -52.66 3.28 -16.58
CA LEU A 807 -51.72 4.28 -16.09
C LEU A 807 -52.08 4.56 -14.63
N TRP A 808 -51.12 4.45 -13.77
CA TRP A 808 -51.32 4.68 -12.34
C TRP A 808 -50.27 5.61 -11.76
N ILE A 809 -50.65 6.43 -10.80
CA ILE A 809 -49.80 7.24 -9.95
C ILE A 809 -50.18 6.95 -8.52
N SER A 810 -49.22 6.70 -7.67
CA SER A 810 -49.45 6.35 -6.28
C SER A 810 -48.57 7.24 -5.39
N PRO A 811 -49.17 8.08 -4.54
CA PRO A 811 -48.40 8.64 -3.42
C PRO A 811 -48.00 7.48 -2.50
N VAL A 812 -46.81 7.58 -1.96
CA VAL A 812 -46.25 6.63 -0.99
C VAL A 812 -46.17 7.33 0.35
N TYR A 813 -46.75 6.71 1.36
CA TYR A 813 -46.49 7.04 2.77
C TYR A 813 -46.51 5.72 3.53
N ALA A 814 -45.39 5.38 4.17
CA ALA A 814 -45.28 4.16 4.92
C ALA A 814 -44.56 4.38 6.23
N LEU A 815 -45.10 3.86 7.30
CA LEU A 815 -44.44 3.74 8.60
C LEU A 815 -44.04 2.29 8.77
N SER A 816 -42.81 2.03 9.11
CA SER A 816 -42.33 0.69 9.40
C SER A 816 -41.36 0.69 10.56
N SER A 817 -41.36 -0.44 11.29
CA SER A 817 -40.34 -0.71 12.31
C SER A 817 -39.64 -2.01 11.93
N VAL A 818 -38.33 -2.04 11.96
CA VAL A 818 -37.50 -3.20 11.62
C VAL A 818 -36.62 -3.51 12.82
N ASP A 819 -36.62 -4.79 13.26
CA ASP A 819 -35.88 -5.21 14.45
C ASP A 819 -34.53 -5.87 14.18
N ALA A 820 -34.28 -6.29 12.94
CA ALA A 820 -33.03 -7.01 12.58
C ALA A 820 -32.61 -6.71 11.13
N PRO A 821 -31.32 -6.58 10.83
CA PRO A 821 -30.15 -6.74 11.71
C PRO A 821 -29.93 -5.53 12.66
N VAL A 822 -30.47 -4.37 12.35
CA VAL A 822 -30.47 -3.16 13.16
C VAL A 822 -31.92 -2.73 13.37
N LYS A 823 -32.27 -2.35 14.58
CA LYS A 823 -33.60 -1.82 14.86
C LYS A 823 -33.67 -0.37 14.40
N PHE A 824 -34.66 -0.05 13.61
CA PHE A 824 -34.99 1.32 13.24
C PHE A 824 -36.52 1.49 13.03
N ASP A 825 -36.98 2.69 13.29
CA ASP A 825 -38.27 3.17 12.87
C ASP A 825 -38.10 3.99 11.59
N ALA A 826 -39.00 3.88 10.65
CA ALA A 826 -38.89 4.49 9.34
C ALA A 826 -40.16 5.23 8.94
N ASP A 827 -39.99 6.46 8.50
CA ASP A 827 -40.95 7.29 7.81
C ASP A 827 -40.57 7.40 6.33
N VAL A 828 -41.32 6.76 5.45
CA VAL A 828 -41.04 6.76 4.01
C VAL A 828 -42.18 7.45 3.27
N TYR A 829 -41.81 8.47 2.48
CA TYR A 829 -42.76 9.18 1.62
C TYR A 829 -42.23 9.39 0.21
N GLY A 830 -43.12 9.55 -0.74
CA GLY A 830 -42.70 9.71 -2.13
C GLY A 830 -43.88 9.51 -3.10
N PHE A 831 -43.50 9.13 -4.29
CA PHE A 831 -44.51 8.74 -5.28
C PHE A 831 -43.97 7.69 -6.24
N GLU A 832 -44.89 6.91 -6.77
CA GLU A 832 -44.62 5.93 -7.82
C GLU A 832 -45.62 6.11 -8.94
N ALA A 833 -45.13 5.94 -10.16
CA ALA A 833 -45.98 5.99 -11.35
C ALA A 833 -45.59 4.84 -12.29
N GLY A 834 -46.54 4.29 -12.95
CA GLY A 834 -46.32 3.23 -13.91
C GLY A 834 -47.50 3.03 -14.88
N GLY A 835 -47.25 2.27 -15.92
CA GLY A 835 -48.24 1.98 -16.90
C GLY A 835 -47.96 0.75 -17.75
N ASP A 836 -48.97 0.14 -18.25
CA ASP A 836 -48.89 -1.02 -19.13
C ASP A 836 -48.45 -0.56 -20.53
N LEU A 837 -47.38 -1.19 -21.06
CA LEU A 837 -46.91 -1.04 -22.42
C LEU A 837 -47.64 -2.00 -23.37
N GLN A 838 -47.89 -3.21 -22.85
CA GLN A 838 -48.58 -4.26 -23.56
C GLN A 838 -49.46 -5.02 -22.60
N GLN A 839 -50.66 -5.31 -22.97
CA GLN A 839 -51.63 -6.04 -22.18
C GLN A 839 -52.52 -6.95 -23.05
N ASP A 840 -52.76 -8.16 -22.56
CA ASP A 840 -53.77 -9.08 -23.07
C ASP A 840 -54.60 -9.65 -21.89
N ALA A 841 -55.42 -10.67 -22.15
CA ALA A 841 -56.30 -11.26 -21.14
C ALA A 841 -55.55 -11.90 -19.94
N TYR A 842 -54.31 -12.30 -20.11
CA TYR A 842 -53.51 -13.00 -19.11
C TYR A 842 -52.19 -12.34 -18.80
N ASN A 843 -51.67 -11.48 -19.67
CA ASN A 843 -50.34 -10.95 -19.59
C ASN A 843 -50.33 -9.43 -19.55
N ARG A 844 -49.48 -8.86 -18.74
CA ARG A 844 -49.18 -7.42 -18.71
C ARG A 844 -47.69 -7.21 -18.69
N LEU A 845 -47.23 -6.38 -19.58
CA LEU A 845 -45.86 -5.84 -19.59
C LEU A 845 -45.98 -4.33 -19.39
N GLY A 846 -45.32 -3.80 -18.41
CA GLY A 846 -45.34 -2.38 -18.13
C GLY A 846 -44.02 -1.85 -17.61
N LEU A 847 -43.98 -0.53 -17.50
CA LEU A 847 -42.85 0.20 -16.90
C LEU A 847 -43.33 0.97 -15.68
N PHE A 848 -42.33 1.32 -14.82
CA PHE A 848 -42.57 2.17 -13.66
C PHE A 848 -41.38 3.05 -13.35
N VAL A 849 -41.65 4.12 -12.61
CA VAL A 849 -40.65 4.97 -11.93
C VAL A 849 -41.09 5.13 -10.48
N SER A 850 -40.13 5.21 -9.60
CA SER A 850 -40.32 5.37 -8.16
C SER A 850 -39.36 6.43 -7.62
N TYR A 851 -39.88 7.39 -6.90
CA TYR A 851 -39.14 8.27 -6.01
C TYR A 851 -39.60 8.01 -4.58
N ARG A 852 -38.67 7.73 -3.71
CA ARG A 852 -38.91 7.55 -2.28
C ARG A 852 -37.86 8.27 -1.48
N HIS A 853 -38.27 9.07 -0.55
CA HIS A 853 -37.48 9.60 0.54
C HIS A 853 -37.86 8.87 1.82
N GLY A 854 -36.86 8.42 2.57
CA GLY A 854 -37.09 7.74 3.84
C GLY A 854 -36.21 8.29 4.91
N GLU A 855 -36.80 8.64 6.04
CA GLU A 855 -36.16 9.01 7.29
C GLU A 855 -36.18 7.78 8.21
N TYR A 856 -34.97 7.38 8.70
CA TYR A 856 -34.81 6.17 9.49
C TYR A 856 -34.12 6.50 10.81
N ASP A 857 -34.86 6.38 11.90
CA ASP A 857 -34.35 6.57 13.26
C ASP A 857 -33.76 5.26 13.77
N LEU A 858 -32.46 5.19 13.92
CA LEU A 858 -31.74 4.04 14.47
C LEU A 858 -31.92 3.98 15.98
N ASP A 859 -32.47 2.89 16.50
CA ASP A 859 -32.50 2.58 17.92
C ASP A 859 -31.27 1.71 18.28
N GLY A 860 -30.47 2.16 19.25
CA GLY A 860 -29.23 1.52 19.65
C GLY A 860 -29.35 0.10 20.25
N LYS A 861 -30.51 -0.55 20.23
CA LYS A 861 -30.72 -1.84 20.90
C LYS A 861 -31.44 -2.83 20.00
N ASN A 862 -30.93 -4.04 19.92
CA ASN A 862 -31.65 -5.18 19.34
C ASN A 862 -31.36 -6.47 20.14
N ASP A 863 -31.89 -7.62 19.66
CA ASP A 863 -31.73 -8.90 20.36
C ASP A 863 -30.32 -9.47 20.35
N PHE A 864 -29.44 -8.99 19.48
CA PHE A 864 -28.10 -9.57 19.23
C PHE A 864 -26.95 -8.70 19.75
N TYR A 865 -27.08 -7.38 19.77
CA TYR A 865 -26.07 -6.43 20.22
C TYR A 865 -26.68 -5.16 20.80
N VAL A 866 -25.82 -4.32 21.39
CA VAL A 866 -26.15 -2.98 21.87
C VAL A 866 -25.27 -1.97 21.16
N VAL A 867 -25.84 -0.85 20.77
CA VAL A 867 -25.11 0.35 20.34
C VAL A 867 -25.37 1.43 21.37
N ASN A 868 -24.32 2.09 21.84
CA ASN A 868 -24.45 3.12 22.88
C ASN A 868 -24.89 4.48 22.31
N THR A 869 -25.19 4.56 21.04
CA THR A 869 -25.65 5.78 20.37
C THR A 869 -26.81 5.47 19.44
N SER A 870 -27.65 6.48 19.23
CA SER A 870 -28.68 6.50 18.18
C SER A 870 -28.15 7.22 16.94
N GLY A 871 -28.92 7.21 15.88
CA GLY A 871 -28.56 7.93 14.65
C GLY A 871 -29.71 8.01 13.69
N ASP A 872 -29.60 8.89 12.72
CA ASP A 872 -30.57 9.15 11.67
C ASP A 872 -29.97 8.76 10.34
N ILE A 873 -30.75 8.14 9.48
CA ILE A 873 -30.39 7.87 8.08
C ILE A 873 -31.48 8.44 7.19
N ASP A 874 -31.09 9.30 6.28
CA ASP A 874 -31.94 9.82 5.23
C ASP A 874 -31.61 9.15 3.91
N ILE A 875 -32.59 8.59 3.20
CA ILE A 875 -32.36 7.92 1.91
C ILE A 875 -33.30 8.44 0.84
N ASP A 876 -32.71 8.98 -0.23
CA ASP A 876 -33.42 9.30 -1.46
C ASP A 876 -33.19 8.20 -2.50
N SER A 877 -34.27 7.59 -2.98
CA SER A 877 -34.24 6.54 -4.00
C SER A 877 -34.93 6.97 -5.27
N TYR A 878 -34.25 6.85 -6.40
CA TYR A 878 -34.75 7.10 -7.75
C TYR A 878 -34.58 5.84 -8.57
N ILE A 879 -35.66 5.10 -8.78
CA ILE A 879 -35.65 3.77 -9.37
C ILE A 879 -36.64 3.72 -10.54
N GLY A 880 -36.20 3.12 -11.63
CA GLY A 880 -37.08 2.79 -12.76
C GLY A 880 -36.95 1.31 -13.14
N GLY A 881 -38.00 0.79 -13.75
CA GLY A 881 -37.95 -0.61 -14.12
C GLY A 881 -39.11 -1.06 -15.01
N LEU A 882 -39.10 -2.36 -15.27
CA LEU A 882 -40.12 -3.06 -16.04
C LEU A 882 -40.72 -4.11 -15.15
N TYR A 883 -42.02 -4.33 -15.34
CA TYR A 883 -42.73 -5.47 -14.77
C TYR A 883 -43.41 -6.29 -15.85
N TYR A 884 -43.39 -7.61 -15.69
CA TYR A 884 -44.21 -8.55 -16.42
C TYR A 884 -45.05 -9.32 -15.44
N ARG A 885 -46.38 -9.31 -15.63
CA ARG A 885 -47.35 -10.03 -14.82
C ARG A 885 -48.14 -10.96 -15.68
N TYR A 886 -48.11 -12.25 -15.34
CA TYR A 886 -49.05 -13.26 -15.79
C TYR A 886 -50.12 -13.45 -14.75
N THR A 887 -51.38 -13.60 -15.17
CA THR A 887 -52.45 -13.95 -14.27
C THR A 887 -53.50 -14.77 -15.02
N ASP A 888 -53.98 -15.82 -14.37
CA ASP A 888 -55.24 -16.46 -14.72
C ASP A 888 -56.26 -16.22 -13.60
N ARG A 889 -57.36 -16.97 -13.57
CA ARG A 889 -58.42 -16.76 -12.55
C ARG A 889 -57.98 -17.03 -11.11
N THR A 890 -56.92 -17.81 -10.92
CA THR A 890 -56.47 -18.31 -9.61
C THR A 890 -55.02 -18.10 -9.33
N LEU A 891 -54.14 -18.28 -10.36
CA LEU A 891 -52.73 -18.13 -10.22
C LEU A 891 -52.28 -16.82 -10.87
N TRP A 892 -51.39 -16.09 -10.18
CA TRP A 892 -50.63 -15.03 -10.80
C TRP A 892 -49.14 -15.17 -10.51
N ALA A 893 -48.33 -14.72 -11.43
CA ALA A 893 -46.87 -14.60 -11.28
C ALA A 893 -46.41 -13.27 -11.86
N MET A 894 -45.51 -12.62 -11.19
CA MET A 894 -44.97 -11.33 -11.59
C MET A 894 -43.46 -11.34 -11.49
N THR A 895 -42.82 -10.84 -12.52
CA THR A 895 -41.40 -10.55 -12.53
C THR A 895 -41.20 -9.05 -12.67
N THR A 896 -40.40 -8.48 -11.83
CA THR A 896 -40.04 -7.07 -11.87
C THR A 896 -38.50 -6.97 -11.99
N VAL A 897 -38.00 -6.20 -12.93
CA VAL A 897 -36.58 -5.84 -13.04
C VAL A 897 -36.45 -4.35 -12.91
N PHE A 898 -35.44 -3.91 -12.17
CA PHE A 898 -35.30 -2.49 -11.85
C PHE A 898 -33.83 -2.08 -11.77
N ALA A 899 -33.61 -0.80 -12.00
CA ALA A 899 -32.33 -0.14 -11.79
C ALA A 899 -32.55 1.32 -11.36
N GLY A 900 -31.62 1.86 -10.61
CA GLY A 900 -31.70 3.22 -10.11
C GLY A 900 -30.52 3.61 -9.25
N VAL A 901 -30.67 4.70 -8.53
CA VAL A 901 -29.71 5.22 -7.57
C VAL A 901 -30.35 5.48 -6.22
N GLN A 902 -29.59 5.28 -5.18
CA GLN A 902 -29.94 5.65 -3.81
C GLN A 902 -28.85 6.55 -3.27
N ASN A 903 -29.22 7.74 -2.80
CA ASN A 903 -28.37 8.66 -2.10
C ASN A 903 -28.75 8.61 -0.63
N ALA A 904 -27.80 8.45 0.25
CA ALA A 904 -28.05 8.30 1.66
C ALA A 904 -27.08 9.12 2.50
N ASP A 905 -27.63 9.80 3.49
CA ASP A 905 -26.92 10.54 4.52
C ASP A 905 -27.11 9.83 5.87
N LEU A 906 -26.00 9.53 6.53
CA LEU A 906 -25.97 8.96 7.88
C LEU A 906 -25.44 10.00 8.86
N LYS A 907 -26.12 10.15 9.99
CA LYS A 907 -25.66 10.97 11.11
C LYS A 907 -25.91 10.22 12.41
N THR A 908 -24.84 9.97 13.15
CA THR A 908 -24.95 9.38 14.50
C THR A 908 -24.95 10.44 15.58
N ALA A 909 -25.49 10.14 16.75
CA ALA A 909 -25.60 11.07 17.88
C ALA A 909 -24.21 11.49 18.42
N ASP A 910 -23.18 10.68 18.25
CA ASP A 910 -21.79 10.97 18.59
C ASP A 910 -21.05 11.80 17.53
N GLY A 911 -21.77 12.22 16.47
CA GLY A 911 -21.28 13.19 15.48
C GLY A 911 -20.61 12.58 14.25
N VAL A 912 -20.66 11.28 14.06
CA VAL A 912 -20.22 10.64 12.80
C VAL A 912 -21.21 11.01 11.71
N LYS A 913 -20.69 11.44 10.56
CA LYS A 913 -21.47 11.75 9.36
C LYS A 913 -20.86 11.01 8.19
N ALA A 914 -21.70 10.39 7.39
CA ALA A 914 -21.29 9.74 6.16
C ALA A 914 -22.37 9.89 5.09
N ASP A 915 -21.96 10.14 3.86
CA ASP A 915 -22.77 10.14 2.66
C ASP A 915 -22.43 8.93 1.79
N SER A 916 -23.44 8.34 1.17
CA SER A 916 -23.28 7.17 0.32
C SER A 916 -24.17 7.27 -0.91
N ASP A 917 -23.54 7.22 -2.08
CA ASP A 917 -24.23 7.08 -3.35
C ASP A 917 -24.12 5.63 -3.83
N ALA A 918 -25.23 5.00 -4.09
CA ALA A 918 -25.26 3.61 -4.55
C ALA A 918 -26.11 3.45 -5.82
N ALA A 919 -25.54 2.80 -6.82
CA ALA A 919 -26.33 2.25 -7.90
C ALA A 919 -27.03 0.98 -7.41
N GLN A 920 -28.31 0.87 -7.70
CA GLN A 920 -29.12 -0.28 -7.34
C GLN A 920 -29.72 -0.93 -8.58
N PHE A 921 -29.65 -2.23 -8.67
CA PHE A 921 -30.34 -3.00 -9.69
C PHE A 921 -30.80 -4.33 -9.10
N GLY A 922 -31.83 -4.91 -9.68
CA GLY A 922 -32.30 -6.18 -9.16
C GLY A 922 -33.49 -6.74 -9.93
N ALA A 923 -33.93 -7.89 -9.46
CA ALA A 923 -35.13 -8.54 -9.94
C ALA A 923 -35.94 -9.08 -8.77
N ALA A 924 -37.24 -9.02 -8.89
CA ALA A 924 -38.15 -9.65 -7.98
C ALA A 924 -39.05 -10.63 -8.75
N PHE A 925 -39.31 -11.77 -8.14
CA PHE A 925 -40.30 -12.72 -8.62
C PHE A 925 -41.33 -12.93 -7.53
N SER A 926 -42.60 -12.69 -7.86
CA SER A 926 -43.70 -12.82 -6.96
C SER A 926 -44.76 -13.75 -7.57
N THR A 927 -45.40 -14.53 -6.75
CA THR A 927 -46.48 -15.39 -7.15
C THR A 927 -47.51 -15.51 -6.05
N GLY A 928 -48.77 -15.62 -6.43
CA GLY A 928 -49.88 -15.86 -5.51
C GLY A 928 -50.91 -16.76 -6.13
N TYR A 929 -51.66 -17.46 -5.28
CA TYR A 929 -52.75 -18.31 -5.67
C TYR A 929 -53.98 -17.96 -4.86
N ALA A 930 -55.05 -17.58 -5.55
CA ALA A 930 -56.31 -17.22 -4.94
C ALA A 930 -57.16 -18.48 -4.69
N PHE A 931 -57.36 -18.84 -3.44
CA PHE A 931 -58.33 -19.86 -3.01
C PHE A 931 -59.69 -19.19 -2.84
N MET A 932 -60.57 -19.40 -3.78
CA MET A 932 -61.95 -18.88 -3.74
C MET A 932 -62.78 -19.68 -2.71
N LEU A 933 -63.12 -19.06 -1.62
CA LEU A 933 -63.93 -19.64 -0.57
C LEU A 933 -65.48 -19.36 -0.80
N SER A 934 -65.76 -18.29 -1.55
CA SER A 934 -67.09 -17.96 -2.09
C SER A 934 -66.93 -17.06 -3.30
N ASP A 935 -68.01 -16.75 -3.99
CA ASP A 935 -68.05 -15.82 -5.14
C ASP A 935 -67.58 -14.40 -4.77
N SER A 936 -67.52 -14.08 -3.48
CA SER A 936 -67.16 -12.76 -2.97
C SER A 936 -65.97 -12.77 -1.99
N PHE A 937 -65.40 -13.94 -1.69
CA PHE A 937 -64.33 -14.07 -0.72
C PHE A 937 -63.22 -15.05 -1.17
N ALA A 938 -61.97 -14.58 -1.22
CA ALA A 938 -60.82 -15.39 -1.54
C ALA A 938 -59.70 -15.20 -0.51
N ILE A 939 -58.93 -16.24 -0.25
CA ILE A 939 -57.67 -16.17 0.48
C ILE A 939 -56.54 -16.34 -0.51
N GLU A 940 -55.61 -15.37 -0.57
CA GLU A 940 -54.52 -15.37 -1.51
C GLU A 940 -53.18 -15.36 -0.76
N PRO A 941 -52.61 -16.53 -0.50
CA PRO A 941 -51.23 -16.60 -0.05
C PRO A 941 -50.29 -16.11 -1.15
N ARG A 942 -49.37 -15.22 -0.79
CA ARG A 942 -48.38 -14.64 -1.71
C ARG A 942 -46.96 -15.00 -1.26
N ARG A 943 -46.08 -15.19 -2.22
CA ARG A 943 -44.62 -15.37 -1.96
C ARG A 943 -43.86 -14.50 -2.91
N THR A 944 -43.05 -13.60 -2.36
CA THR A 944 -42.14 -12.75 -3.11
C THR A 944 -40.69 -13.16 -2.82
N LYS A 945 -39.87 -13.27 -3.86
CA LYS A 945 -38.45 -13.48 -3.76
C LYS A 945 -37.75 -12.32 -4.47
N LEU A 946 -37.00 -11.55 -3.72
CA LEU A 946 -36.28 -10.36 -4.19
C LEU A 946 -34.79 -10.67 -4.30
N TYR A 947 -34.17 -10.28 -5.40
CA TYR A 947 -32.73 -10.38 -5.66
C TYR A 947 -32.17 -8.97 -5.96
N PRO A 948 -32.01 -8.12 -4.94
CA PRO A 948 -31.41 -6.81 -5.12
C PRO A 948 -29.89 -6.93 -5.14
N HIS A 949 -29.24 -6.12 -5.97
CA HIS A 949 -27.82 -5.89 -5.93
C HIS A 949 -27.60 -4.39 -5.76
N ARG A 950 -26.72 -4.02 -4.84
CA ARG A 950 -26.31 -2.65 -4.58
C ARG A 950 -24.83 -2.53 -4.91
N LEU A 951 -24.49 -1.68 -5.90
CA LEU A 951 -23.13 -1.26 -6.21
C LEU A 951 -22.99 0.17 -5.72
N GLY A 952 -22.41 0.37 -4.54
CA GLY A 952 -22.17 1.67 -3.97
C GLY A 952 -20.68 1.96 -3.86
N ARG A 953 -20.28 3.22 -4.01
CA ARG A 953 -19.03 3.67 -3.40
C ARG A 953 -19.28 3.70 -1.89
N TYR A 954 -18.33 3.14 -1.12
CA TYR A 954 -18.41 3.22 0.34
C TYR A 954 -18.60 4.68 0.78
N PRO A 955 -19.39 4.94 1.85
CA PRO A 955 -19.61 6.29 2.33
C PRO A 955 -18.30 7.03 2.52
N ARG A 956 -18.20 8.23 1.97
CA ARG A 956 -17.08 9.12 2.26
C ARG A 956 -17.44 9.90 3.51
N PRO A 957 -16.65 9.79 4.61
CA PRO A 957 -16.87 10.64 5.76
C PRO A 957 -16.73 12.10 5.33
N LEU A 958 -17.75 12.90 5.59
CA LEU A 958 -17.67 14.35 5.44
C LEU A 958 -16.62 14.88 6.43
N ARG A 959 -15.62 15.58 5.90
CA ARG A 959 -14.50 16.13 6.65
C ARG A 959 -14.98 16.98 7.82
N GLN A 960 -14.94 16.42 9.02
CA GLN A 960 -14.56 17.13 10.23
C GLN A 960 -13.48 16.31 10.90
N ASN A 961 -12.23 16.67 10.67
CA ASN A 961 -10.99 16.33 11.40
C ASN A 961 -10.82 14.94 12.04
N ARG A 962 -11.39 13.87 11.46
CA ARG A 962 -10.99 12.49 11.77
C ARG A 962 -10.82 11.74 10.46
N LYS A 963 -9.60 11.39 10.12
CA LYS A 963 -9.30 10.46 9.01
C LYS A 963 -9.84 9.08 9.41
N LEU A 964 -11.06 8.77 9.01
CA LEU A 964 -11.49 7.39 8.91
C LEU A 964 -10.77 6.78 7.70
N ARG A 965 -9.72 6.04 7.96
CA ARG A 965 -9.11 5.15 6.96
C ARG A 965 -9.83 3.81 7.04
N HIS A 966 -10.61 3.54 6.03
CA HIS A 966 -10.90 2.29 5.33
C HIS A 966 -11.30 1.02 6.09
N GLY A 967 -12.43 0.50 5.63
CA GLY A 967 -12.62 -0.91 5.37
C GLY A 967 -13.25 -1.71 6.51
N VAL A 968 -14.51 -1.51 6.75
CA VAL A 968 -15.34 -2.61 7.25
C VAL A 968 -15.96 -3.28 6.04
N THR A 969 -15.50 -4.47 5.69
CA THR A 969 -16.19 -5.36 4.74
C THR A 969 -17.25 -6.10 5.55
N VAL A 970 -18.52 -5.72 5.41
CA VAL A 970 -19.69 -6.46 5.93
C VAL A 970 -20.17 -7.46 4.89
#